data_46b8030eac8a3fed729265bdd7e114dc
#
_entry.id   46b8030eac8a3fed729265bdd7e114dc
#
_cell.length_a   1.000
_cell.length_b   1.000
_cell.length_c   1.000
_cell.angle_alpha   90.00
_cell.angle_beta   90.00
_cell.angle_gamma   90.00
#
_symmetry.space_group_name_H-M   'P 1'
#
loop_
_entity.id
_entity.type
_entity.pdbx_description
1 polymer ?
#
loop_
_entity_poly.entity_id
_entity_poly.type
_entity_poly.pdbx_seq_one_letter_code
_entity_poly.pdbx_strand_id
1 'polypeptide(L)'
;MTAEREAMLKRFAACWFAGLLLLTTASAQPARRRFSLDFGWKFTLGDPPQAERTNFDDRAWRSLDVPHDWSIEGPWKQDNPSGRAGGFATIGIGWYRKTFRLPQELAGKRLLLGFDGVFNRADVWVNGQKVGHNGNGYVSFECDLTPWARANGDNVIAVRVDNLKQASRWYTGSGIYRHVWLVATSPVRVAHWGTYVTMPDVRADRASVVIQTILRNDTDEPSRANLTVRIAGPDGKQVAEQTAPVEVPPRGETTTTQRLAVPNPRLWSLETPQLYHATSELRDGDRVLDSYDTPFGIRTIKFDVNSGFLLNGKRVVIKGVCLHHDLGALGAAALQSGIEERLKILRTIGVNAIRLSHNPNAPDVLNLADRLGLLVFDEAYDKWDGFLPDGTGWKKDLTSFIRNHRNHPSIFVWSVGNEMTPHMYMREGTLLYQAIENVVHDLDPTRPVTAALHPVRNNRGERDAPLAEIASYMDVISMNYQTRFYARDHQQHPNQVLLGSETHLHQVDLNTPRDPKDNSGNQWWGTRDCATGEYYPYVAGQFIWAGVDYLGESEGWPSKGYRTTLVSMTGVRKPWSYFIQSLYTDSPMVSIAVDNPDFKKLPRRDAGGNFNALLSHWNFPPSLSTLRVYTFTNVPVVELKLNGRSLGEKWAVDFADHIIFWDVPNEPGRLEAIGKRDRAVVASAELCTAGKAVKLRLVPNRTALEATGQDLAYVAVEAIDANGIVVPDARNLVRFELSGQGSLAGVDNADLDSPELFKSDHRELRLGRALAIVESARNRGSVWITATAEGLEPATMAIRVDPPATPVATLQ
;
A
#
# COMPACT_ATOMS: atom_id res chain seq x y z
N MET A 1 -35.11 -24.58 -68.83
CA MET A 1 -35.22 -23.94 -67.48
C MET A 1 -35.05 -24.93 -66.34
N THR A 2 -34.49 -26.12 -66.54
CA THR A 2 -34.29 -27.13 -65.48
C THR A 2 -32.81 -27.54 -65.27
N ALA A 3 -31.93 -27.33 -66.24
CA ALA A 3 -30.54 -27.72 -66.15
C ALA A 3 -29.64 -26.62 -65.44
N GLU A 4 -30.02 -25.35 -65.52
CA GLU A 4 -29.26 -24.27 -64.90
C GLU A 4 -29.57 -24.14 -63.39
N ARG A 5 -30.74 -24.58 -62.93
CA ARG A 5 -31.06 -24.60 -61.48
C ARG A 5 -30.31 -25.71 -60.71
N GLU A 6 -30.06 -26.88 -61.33
CA GLU A 6 -29.27 -27.94 -60.70
C GLU A 6 -27.80 -27.65 -60.67
N ALA A 7 -27.23 -26.90 -61.64
CA ALA A 7 -25.85 -26.49 -61.63
C ALA A 7 -25.61 -25.38 -60.59
N MET A 8 -26.60 -24.51 -60.29
CA MET A 8 -26.53 -23.47 -59.29
C MET A 8 -26.68 -24.07 -57.90
N LEU A 9 -27.52 -25.07 -57.66
CA LEU A 9 -27.64 -25.78 -56.39
C LEU A 9 -26.38 -26.62 -56.03
N LYS A 10 -25.73 -27.22 -57.03
CA LYS A 10 -24.44 -27.93 -56.78
C LYS A 10 -23.27 -27.01 -56.50
N ARG A 11 -23.28 -25.82 -57.05
CA ARG A 11 -22.25 -24.78 -56.68
C ARG A 11 -22.52 -24.16 -55.33
N PHE A 12 -23.76 -24.03 -54.86
CA PHE A 12 -24.08 -23.57 -53.51
C PHE A 12 -23.78 -24.65 -52.46
N ALA A 13 -24.00 -25.95 -52.76
CA ALA A 13 -23.65 -27.04 -51.84
C ALA A 13 -22.13 -27.23 -51.70
N ALA A 14 -21.34 -27.02 -52.75
CA ALA A 14 -19.88 -27.07 -52.69
C ALA A 14 -19.26 -25.89 -51.97
N CYS A 15 -19.88 -24.69 -51.97
CA CYS A 15 -19.44 -23.54 -51.18
C CYS A 15 -19.82 -23.66 -49.68
N TRP A 16 -20.88 -24.42 -49.33
CA TRP A 16 -21.26 -24.66 -47.93
C TRP A 16 -20.41 -25.74 -47.22
N PHE A 17 -19.83 -26.67 -47.96
CA PHE A 17 -18.90 -27.67 -47.39
C PHE A 17 -17.44 -27.19 -47.34
N ALA A 18 -17.05 -26.16 -48.07
CA ALA A 18 -15.74 -25.51 -47.98
C ALA A 18 -15.68 -24.38 -46.89
N GLY A 19 -16.86 -23.97 -46.39
CA GLY A 19 -16.98 -22.92 -45.37
C GLY A 19 -17.04 -23.41 -43.93
N LEU A 20 -17.01 -24.72 -43.64
CA LEU A 20 -17.12 -25.29 -42.29
C LEU A 20 -15.86 -26.04 -41.84
N LEU A 21 -14.69 -25.76 -42.47
CA LEU A 21 -13.40 -25.86 -41.83
C LEU A 21 -13.06 -24.50 -41.24
N LEU A 22 -13.92 -23.99 -40.39
CA LEU A 22 -13.51 -23.13 -39.29
C LEU A 22 -12.52 -23.99 -38.48
N LEU A 23 -11.25 -23.78 -38.77
CA LEU A 23 -10.17 -24.04 -37.89
C LEU A 23 -10.59 -23.40 -36.55
N THR A 24 -11.20 -24.16 -35.66
CA THR A 24 -11.07 -23.92 -34.24
C THR A 24 -9.55 -24.05 -34.02
N THR A 25 -8.82 -22.93 -34.15
CA THR A 25 -7.57 -22.77 -33.48
C THR A 25 -7.93 -23.00 -32.02
N ALA A 26 -7.79 -24.24 -31.57
CA ALA A 26 -7.76 -24.51 -30.16
C ALA A 26 -6.68 -23.56 -29.65
N SER A 27 -7.08 -22.46 -29.03
CA SER A 27 -6.17 -21.55 -28.36
C SER A 27 -5.41 -22.45 -27.42
N ALA A 28 -4.12 -22.71 -27.71
CA ALA A 28 -3.31 -23.56 -26.90
C ALA A 28 -3.38 -22.99 -25.50
N GLN A 29 -3.94 -23.73 -24.57
CA GLN A 29 -4.11 -23.24 -23.21
C GLN A 29 -2.73 -22.85 -22.66
N PRO A 30 -2.61 -21.72 -21.96
CA PRO A 30 -1.32 -21.26 -21.45
C PRO A 30 -0.68 -22.36 -20.61
N ALA A 31 0.61 -22.61 -20.86
CA ALA A 31 1.35 -23.69 -20.21
C ALA A 31 1.42 -23.50 -18.68
N ARG A 32 1.48 -22.25 -18.23
CA ARG A 32 1.32 -21.84 -16.81
C ARG A 32 -0.07 -21.24 -16.62
N ARG A 33 -0.79 -21.68 -15.62
CA ARG A 33 -2.10 -21.14 -15.22
C ARG A 33 -2.06 -20.74 -13.75
N ARG A 34 -2.62 -19.59 -13.45
CA ARG A 34 -2.78 -19.07 -12.09
C ARG A 34 -4.27 -18.91 -11.79
N PHE A 35 -4.70 -19.47 -10.68
CA PHE A 35 -6.09 -19.41 -10.22
C PHE A 35 -6.13 -18.74 -8.84
N SER A 36 -7.08 -17.84 -8.62
CA SER A 36 -7.41 -17.40 -7.28
C SER A 36 -8.11 -18.51 -6.52
N LEU A 37 -7.69 -18.71 -5.28
CA LEU A 37 -8.36 -19.54 -4.28
C LEU A 37 -9.01 -18.69 -3.18
N ASP A 38 -9.22 -17.43 -3.39
CA ASP A 38 -9.69 -16.51 -2.36
C ASP A 38 -11.11 -16.79 -1.86
N PHE A 39 -11.96 -17.39 -2.69
CA PHE A 39 -13.39 -17.53 -2.40
C PHE A 39 -13.78 -18.86 -1.76
N GLY A 40 -14.77 -18.84 -0.87
CA GLY A 40 -15.44 -20.03 -0.34
C GLY A 40 -14.61 -20.80 0.68
N TRP A 41 -13.94 -20.13 1.59
CA TRP A 41 -13.29 -20.72 2.75
C TRP A 41 -14.27 -20.95 3.90
N LYS A 42 -14.02 -21.98 4.71
CA LYS A 42 -14.58 -22.19 6.02
C LYS A 42 -13.60 -21.72 7.08
N PHE A 43 -14.09 -21.00 8.07
CA PHE A 43 -13.26 -20.42 9.13
C PHE A 43 -13.84 -20.68 10.52
N THR A 44 -12.97 -20.94 11.49
CA THR A 44 -13.28 -20.90 12.91
C THR A 44 -12.14 -20.30 13.72
N LEU A 45 -12.48 -19.52 14.74
CA LEU A 45 -11.54 -19.10 15.77
C LEU A 45 -11.45 -20.18 16.84
N GLY A 46 -10.25 -20.56 17.24
CA GLY A 46 -9.97 -21.64 18.15
C GLY A 46 -9.03 -22.69 17.50
N ASP A 47 -8.73 -23.76 18.25
CA ASP A 47 -7.80 -24.83 17.82
C ASP A 47 -8.46 -26.23 17.93
N PRO A 48 -9.51 -26.53 17.14
CA PRO A 48 -10.18 -27.81 17.18
C PRO A 48 -9.21 -28.93 16.78
N PRO A 49 -9.17 -30.05 17.54
CA PRO A 49 -8.28 -31.16 17.24
C PRO A 49 -8.64 -31.84 15.92
N GLN A 50 -7.62 -32.24 15.16
CA GLN A 50 -7.77 -32.97 13.90
C GLN A 50 -8.44 -32.19 12.75
N ALA A 51 -8.46 -30.86 12.83
CA ALA A 51 -9.02 -30.01 11.79
C ALA A 51 -8.28 -30.12 10.44
N GLU A 52 -7.07 -30.68 10.41
CA GLU A 52 -6.32 -31.00 9.20
C GLU A 52 -6.85 -32.18 8.40
N ARG A 53 -7.68 -33.05 9.01
CA ARG A 53 -8.17 -34.28 8.38
C ARG A 53 -9.21 -33.98 7.30
N THR A 54 -9.22 -34.79 6.23
CA THR A 54 -10.17 -34.63 5.12
C THR A 54 -11.63 -34.87 5.53
N ASN A 55 -11.87 -35.74 6.49
CA ASN A 55 -13.20 -36.10 6.98
C ASN A 55 -13.65 -35.28 8.20
N PHE A 56 -12.93 -34.22 8.55
CA PHE A 56 -13.34 -33.29 9.62
C PHE A 56 -14.63 -32.59 9.27
N ASP A 57 -15.59 -32.53 10.21
CA ASP A 57 -16.89 -31.86 10.01
C ASP A 57 -16.75 -30.35 10.25
N ASP A 58 -16.67 -29.59 9.18
CA ASP A 58 -16.57 -28.12 9.19
C ASP A 58 -17.89 -27.41 8.83
N ARG A 59 -19.03 -28.12 8.83
CA ARG A 59 -20.35 -27.56 8.46
C ARG A 59 -20.77 -26.41 9.38
N ALA A 60 -20.38 -26.46 10.65
CA ALA A 60 -20.66 -25.41 11.62
C ALA A 60 -19.74 -24.19 11.49
N TRP A 61 -18.68 -24.26 10.67
CA TRP A 61 -17.75 -23.17 10.48
C TRP A 61 -18.35 -22.10 9.57
N ARG A 62 -18.02 -20.84 9.87
CA ARG A 62 -18.43 -19.70 9.06
C ARG A 62 -17.83 -19.77 7.64
N SER A 63 -18.64 -19.45 6.63
CA SER A 63 -18.13 -19.26 5.26
C SER A 63 -17.66 -17.82 5.07
N LEU A 64 -16.52 -17.64 4.43
CA LEU A 64 -15.96 -16.33 4.12
C LEU A 64 -15.00 -16.40 2.91
N ASP A 65 -14.58 -15.27 2.44
CA ASP A 65 -13.57 -15.11 1.42
C ASP A 65 -12.29 -14.52 2.03
N VAL A 66 -11.14 -14.76 1.42
CA VAL A 66 -9.86 -14.14 1.78
C VAL A 66 -9.47 -13.13 0.68
N PRO A 67 -8.74 -12.06 0.99
CA PRO A 67 -8.07 -11.70 2.24
C PRO A 67 -9.02 -11.48 3.42
N HIS A 68 -8.69 -12.08 4.58
CA HIS A 68 -9.51 -12.03 5.77
C HIS A 68 -8.65 -11.80 7.01
N ASP A 69 -9.11 -10.88 7.87
CA ASP A 69 -8.51 -10.53 9.14
C ASP A 69 -9.56 -10.64 10.25
N TRP A 70 -9.43 -11.67 11.11
CA TRP A 70 -10.40 -11.82 12.21
C TRP A 70 -10.19 -10.82 13.34
N SER A 71 -9.01 -10.21 13.45
CA SER A 71 -8.72 -9.26 14.53
C SER A 71 -9.58 -7.99 14.42
N ILE A 72 -9.90 -7.54 13.19
CA ILE A 72 -10.72 -6.35 12.96
C ILE A 72 -12.19 -6.53 13.35
N GLU A 73 -12.63 -7.77 13.45
CA GLU A 73 -14.02 -8.10 13.82
C GLU A 73 -14.30 -7.84 15.30
N GLY A 74 -13.23 -7.76 16.12
CA GLY A 74 -13.35 -7.57 17.56
C GLY A 74 -13.70 -8.87 18.32
N PRO A 75 -14.12 -8.78 19.58
CA PRO A 75 -14.27 -7.53 20.34
C PRO A 75 -12.94 -6.92 20.78
N TRP A 76 -12.89 -5.61 20.79
CA TRP A 76 -11.78 -4.84 21.35
C TRP A 76 -11.93 -4.78 22.87
N LYS A 77 -10.85 -5.13 23.62
CA LYS A 77 -10.88 -5.15 25.08
C LYS A 77 -9.52 -4.75 25.64
N GLN A 78 -9.53 -4.04 26.76
CA GLN A 78 -8.32 -3.58 27.43
C GLN A 78 -7.37 -4.72 27.81
N ASP A 79 -7.92 -5.89 28.13
CA ASP A 79 -7.19 -7.09 28.57
C ASP A 79 -6.81 -8.04 27.42
N ASN A 80 -7.11 -7.71 26.17
CA ASN A 80 -6.68 -8.51 25.03
C ASN A 80 -5.14 -8.60 24.98
N PRO A 81 -4.57 -9.79 24.69
CA PRO A 81 -3.14 -10.03 24.73
C PRO A 81 -2.29 -9.18 23.76
N SER A 82 -2.90 -8.62 22.72
CA SER A 82 -2.23 -7.71 21.77
C SER A 82 -1.81 -6.39 22.42
N GLY A 83 -2.46 -5.99 23.52
CA GLY A 83 -2.15 -4.79 24.30
C GLY A 83 -2.07 -3.52 23.46
N ARG A 84 -1.32 -2.53 23.94
CA ARG A 84 -1.10 -1.26 23.23
C ARG A 84 -0.47 -1.43 21.85
N ALA A 85 0.45 -2.37 21.72
CA ALA A 85 1.15 -2.62 20.48
C ALA A 85 0.19 -2.99 19.34
N GLY A 86 -0.72 -3.95 19.59
CA GLY A 86 -1.73 -4.37 18.61
C GLY A 86 -3.05 -3.61 18.70
N GLY A 87 -3.10 -2.50 19.48
CA GLY A 87 -4.32 -1.67 19.63
C GLY A 87 -5.44 -2.37 20.37
N PHE A 88 -5.15 -3.33 21.24
CA PHE A 88 -6.12 -4.10 22.03
C PHE A 88 -7.06 -4.98 21.18
N ALA A 89 -6.61 -5.38 19.98
CA ALA A 89 -7.35 -6.25 19.08
C ALA A 89 -7.36 -7.71 19.57
N THR A 90 -8.35 -8.48 19.13
CA THR A 90 -8.43 -9.93 19.39
C THR A 90 -7.37 -10.66 18.59
N ILE A 91 -6.53 -11.45 19.25
CA ILE A 91 -5.57 -12.38 18.64
C ILE A 91 -5.83 -13.80 19.14
N GLY A 92 -5.26 -14.82 18.51
CA GLY A 92 -5.52 -16.21 18.89
C GLY A 92 -5.04 -17.22 17.86
N ILE A 93 -5.67 -18.40 17.85
CA ILE A 93 -5.51 -19.41 16.81
C ILE A 93 -6.77 -19.43 15.95
N GLY A 94 -6.59 -19.48 14.63
CA GLY A 94 -7.68 -19.63 13.68
C GLY A 94 -7.39 -20.73 12.67
N TRP A 95 -8.43 -21.39 12.22
CA TRP A 95 -8.38 -22.41 11.21
C TRP A 95 -9.18 -22.02 10.00
N TYR A 96 -8.59 -22.25 8.83
CA TYR A 96 -9.24 -22.10 7.53
C TYR A 96 -9.25 -23.45 6.82
N ARG A 97 -10.39 -23.76 6.15
CA ARG A 97 -10.52 -24.95 5.31
C ARG A 97 -11.16 -24.58 3.99
N LYS A 98 -10.67 -25.18 2.90
CA LYS A 98 -11.27 -25.02 1.57
C LYS A 98 -11.30 -26.37 0.86
N THR A 99 -12.47 -26.73 0.36
CA THR A 99 -12.63 -27.84 -0.56
C THR A 99 -12.67 -27.31 -1.98
N PHE A 100 -11.93 -27.95 -2.89
CA PHE A 100 -11.90 -27.56 -4.30
C PHE A 100 -11.67 -28.76 -5.21
N ARG A 101 -12.03 -28.63 -6.49
CA ARG A 101 -11.78 -29.64 -7.53
C ARG A 101 -10.77 -29.14 -8.54
N LEU A 102 -9.86 -30.01 -8.94
CA LEU A 102 -8.92 -29.71 -10.00
C LEU A 102 -9.61 -29.93 -11.37
N PRO A 103 -9.52 -28.95 -12.29
CA PRO A 103 -9.87 -29.16 -13.68
C PRO A 103 -9.06 -30.32 -14.29
N GLN A 104 -9.70 -31.14 -15.10
CA GLN A 104 -9.07 -32.35 -15.69
C GLN A 104 -7.80 -32.03 -16.49
N GLU A 105 -7.75 -30.85 -17.12
CA GLU A 105 -6.62 -30.36 -17.89
C GLU A 105 -5.37 -30.04 -17.05
N LEU A 106 -5.48 -30.03 -15.72
CA LEU A 106 -4.36 -29.87 -14.80
C LEU A 106 -3.73 -31.21 -14.36
N ALA A 107 -4.28 -32.33 -14.82
CA ALA A 107 -3.70 -33.64 -14.54
C ALA A 107 -2.25 -33.70 -15.06
N GLY A 108 -1.33 -34.21 -14.23
CA GLY A 108 0.10 -34.31 -14.56
C GLY A 108 0.89 -32.99 -14.51
N LYS A 109 0.26 -31.87 -14.16
CA LYS A 109 0.95 -30.61 -13.91
C LYS A 109 1.56 -30.58 -12.50
N ARG A 110 2.58 -29.73 -12.32
CA ARG A 110 3.01 -29.29 -10.97
C ARG A 110 1.99 -28.32 -10.43
N LEU A 111 1.58 -28.53 -9.21
CA LEU A 111 0.57 -27.73 -8.52
C LEU A 111 1.20 -27.08 -7.30
N LEU A 112 1.28 -25.75 -7.31
CA LEU A 112 1.94 -24.96 -6.31
C LEU A 112 0.89 -24.02 -5.66
N LEU A 113 0.77 -24.13 -4.34
CA LEU A 113 -0.12 -23.27 -3.54
C LEU A 113 0.68 -22.10 -2.99
N GLY A 114 0.42 -20.91 -3.49
CA GLY A 114 1.04 -19.67 -3.06
C GLY A 114 0.17 -18.89 -2.07
N PHE A 115 0.80 -18.37 -1.03
CA PHE A 115 0.21 -17.42 -0.10
C PHE A 115 1.00 -16.12 -0.16
N ASP A 116 0.35 -15.00 -0.43
CA ASP A 116 1.00 -13.69 -0.42
C ASP A 116 1.28 -13.22 1.01
N GLY A 117 0.60 -13.79 2.02
CA GLY A 117 0.86 -13.57 3.45
C GLY A 117 -0.21 -14.20 4.35
N VAL A 118 0.23 -14.77 5.46
CA VAL A 118 -0.64 -15.37 6.50
C VAL A 118 -0.09 -14.98 7.88
N PHE A 119 -0.82 -14.17 8.63
CA PHE A 119 -0.33 -13.66 9.90
C PHE A 119 -1.00 -14.38 11.08
N ASN A 120 -0.23 -15.03 11.95
CA ASN A 120 1.20 -15.29 11.94
C ASN A 120 1.36 -16.81 11.90
N ARG A 121 2.58 -17.31 11.80
CA ARG A 121 2.94 -18.77 11.87
C ARG A 121 1.88 -19.71 11.29
N ALA A 122 1.95 -19.92 9.98
CA ALA A 122 1.02 -20.75 9.24
C ALA A 122 1.52 -22.20 9.11
N ASP A 123 0.67 -23.14 9.44
CA ASP A 123 0.83 -24.55 9.04
C ASP A 123 -0.20 -24.90 7.97
N VAL A 124 0.23 -25.57 6.91
CA VAL A 124 -0.61 -25.88 5.75
C VAL A 124 -0.68 -27.37 5.48
N TRP A 125 -1.88 -27.89 5.31
CA TRP A 125 -2.13 -29.29 4.93
C TRP A 125 -2.95 -29.35 3.64
N VAL A 126 -2.69 -30.40 2.86
CA VAL A 126 -3.51 -30.79 1.71
C VAL A 126 -3.88 -32.25 1.85
N ASN A 127 -5.18 -32.53 1.78
CA ASN A 127 -5.71 -33.88 1.95
C ASN A 127 -5.22 -34.59 3.21
N GLY A 128 -5.01 -33.86 4.31
CA GLY A 128 -4.52 -34.35 5.59
C GLY A 128 -3.00 -34.49 5.70
N GLN A 129 -2.25 -34.21 4.65
CA GLN A 129 -0.79 -34.22 4.65
C GLN A 129 -0.23 -32.81 4.83
N LYS A 130 0.70 -32.61 5.76
CA LYS A 130 1.37 -31.33 5.98
C LYS A 130 2.30 -31.04 4.79
N VAL A 131 2.04 -29.94 4.08
CA VAL A 131 2.78 -29.54 2.87
C VAL A 131 3.64 -28.31 3.08
N GLY A 132 3.40 -27.53 4.15
CA GLY A 132 4.15 -26.32 4.39
C GLY A 132 4.05 -25.78 5.81
N HIS A 133 5.04 -24.92 6.13
CA HIS A 133 5.10 -24.10 7.34
C HIS A 133 5.75 -22.76 6.99
N ASN A 134 5.19 -21.67 7.49
CA ASN A 134 5.79 -20.33 7.41
C ASN A 134 5.74 -19.65 8.78
N GLY A 135 6.91 -19.28 9.30
CA GLY A 135 7.04 -18.61 10.61
C GLY A 135 6.96 -17.10 10.58
N ASN A 136 7.07 -16.49 9.38
CA ASN A 136 7.03 -15.04 9.19
C ASN A 136 5.77 -14.63 8.42
N GLY A 137 4.82 -14.02 9.11
CA GLY A 137 3.53 -13.64 8.54
C GLY A 137 3.57 -12.60 7.42
N TYR A 138 4.65 -11.88 7.28
CA TYR A 138 4.79 -10.81 6.27
C TYR A 138 5.38 -11.27 4.94
N VAL A 139 6.01 -12.45 4.90
CA VAL A 139 6.70 -12.96 3.72
C VAL A 139 5.80 -13.91 2.95
N SER A 140 5.73 -13.74 1.62
CA SER A 140 5.04 -14.67 0.73
C SER A 140 5.76 -16.02 0.68
N PHE A 141 5.01 -17.11 0.56
CA PHE A 141 5.56 -18.46 0.49
C PHE A 141 4.73 -19.39 -0.40
N GLU A 142 5.34 -20.48 -0.82
CA GLU A 142 4.76 -21.49 -1.71
C GLU A 142 4.88 -22.89 -1.14
N CYS A 143 3.83 -23.70 -1.32
CA CYS A 143 3.78 -25.11 -0.94
C CYS A 143 3.52 -25.98 -2.19
N ASP A 144 4.26 -27.09 -2.33
CA ASP A 144 4.03 -28.06 -3.40
C ASP A 144 2.90 -29.02 -3.03
N LEU A 145 1.80 -28.96 -3.77
CA LEU A 145 0.65 -29.87 -3.60
C LEU A 145 0.76 -31.13 -4.44
N THR A 146 1.63 -31.14 -5.44
CA THR A 146 1.65 -32.16 -6.50
C THR A 146 1.57 -33.59 -6.00
N PRO A 147 2.35 -34.01 -4.96
CA PRO A 147 2.31 -35.38 -4.48
C PRO A 147 1.00 -35.81 -3.81
N TRP A 148 0.22 -34.82 -3.36
CA TRP A 148 -0.93 -35.05 -2.48
C TRP A 148 -2.27 -34.67 -3.13
N ALA A 149 -2.24 -33.93 -4.25
CA ALA A 149 -3.42 -33.48 -4.96
C ALA A 149 -4.09 -34.63 -5.72
N ARG A 150 -5.41 -34.70 -5.62
CA ARG A 150 -6.24 -35.69 -6.31
C ARG A 150 -6.71 -35.09 -7.63
N ALA A 151 -6.36 -35.72 -8.76
CA ALA A 151 -6.81 -35.32 -10.08
C ALA A 151 -8.34 -35.47 -10.25
N ASN A 152 -8.90 -36.53 -9.64
CA ASN A 152 -10.32 -36.81 -9.64
C ASN A 152 -10.85 -36.81 -8.20
N GLY A 153 -11.82 -35.92 -7.93
CA GLY A 153 -12.44 -35.77 -6.61
C GLY A 153 -12.06 -34.50 -5.88
N ASP A 154 -12.55 -34.42 -4.66
CA ASP A 154 -12.38 -33.23 -3.82
C ASP A 154 -10.98 -33.20 -3.19
N ASN A 155 -10.37 -32.04 -3.23
CA ASN A 155 -9.15 -31.72 -2.48
C ASN A 155 -9.51 -30.80 -1.33
N VAL A 156 -8.88 -30.97 -0.18
CA VAL A 156 -9.07 -30.16 1.01
C VAL A 156 -7.77 -29.50 1.38
N ILE A 157 -7.75 -28.17 1.38
CA ILE A 157 -6.70 -27.38 2.01
C ILE A 157 -7.15 -27.07 3.44
N ALA A 158 -6.26 -27.25 4.42
CA ALA A 158 -6.44 -26.78 5.77
C ALA A 158 -5.26 -25.90 6.17
N VAL A 159 -5.52 -24.76 6.79
CA VAL A 159 -4.49 -23.81 7.25
C VAL A 159 -4.76 -23.48 8.72
N ARG A 160 -3.81 -23.78 9.57
CA ARG A 160 -3.77 -23.35 10.98
C ARG A 160 -2.94 -22.09 11.07
N VAL A 161 -3.50 -21.08 11.65
CA VAL A 161 -2.82 -19.78 11.83
C VAL A 161 -2.69 -19.51 13.32
N ASP A 162 -1.46 -19.34 13.80
CA ASP A 162 -1.16 -19.11 15.22
C ASP A 162 -0.68 -17.66 15.42
N ASN A 163 -1.54 -16.83 15.96
CA ASN A 163 -1.23 -15.45 16.38
C ASN A 163 -1.55 -15.27 17.88
N LEU A 164 -1.03 -16.15 18.75
CA LEU A 164 -1.24 -16.08 20.20
C LEU A 164 -0.42 -14.97 20.89
N LYS A 165 0.64 -14.48 20.24
CA LYS A 165 1.51 -13.46 20.80
C LYS A 165 1.63 -12.28 19.84
N GLN A 166 1.49 -11.09 20.37
CA GLN A 166 1.78 -9.86 19.61
C GLN A 166 3.26 -9.90 19.15
N ALA A 167 3.45 -9.88 17.83
CA ALA A 167 4.76 -10.02 17.20
C ALA A 167 5.36 -8.69 16.71
N SER A 168 4.58 -7.61 16.68
CA SER A 168 4.98 -6.30 16.18
C SER A 168 4.50 -5.19 17.11
N ARG A 169 5.03 -3.97 16.94
CA ARG A 169 4.64 -2.81 17.75
C ARG A 169 3.33 -2.17 17.29
N TRP A 170 2.85 -2.52 16.10
CA TRP A 170 1.62 -2.04 15.46
C TRP A 170 0.60 -3.19 15.30
N TYR A 171 -0.60 -2.84 14.83
CA TYR A 171 -1.63 -3.81 14.49
C TYR A 171 -1.20 -4.67 13.30
N THR A 172 -1.17 -5.96 13.52
CA THR A 172 -0.72 -6.92 12.50
C THR A 172 -1.87 -7.52 11.70
N GLY A 173 -3.07 -7.47 12.25
CA GLY A 173 -4.14 -8.35 11.83
C GLY A 173 -3.88 -9.81 12.20
N SER A 174 -4.76 -10.70 11.77
CA SER A 174 -4.64 -12.13 11.98
C SER A 174 -5.37 -12.89 10.87
N GLY A 175 -4.73 -13.93 10.31
CA GLY A 175 -5.39 -14.81 9.35
C GLY A 175 -4.72 -14.86 7.99
N ILE A 176 -5.43 -15.40 7.01
CA ILE A 176 -5.04 -15.33 5.59
C ILE A 176 -5.41 -13.93 5.10
N TYR A 177 -4.54 -12.96 5.40
CA TYR A 177 -4.83 -11.53 5.21
C TYR A 177 -4.39 -10.99 3.85
N ARG A 178 -3.81 -11.84 2.99
CA ARG A 178 -3.45 -11.57 1.60
C ARG A 178 -3.98 -12.68 0.70
N HIS A 179 -3.79 -12.55 -0.61
CA HIS A 179 -4.34 -13.48 -1.60
C HIS A 179 -3.75 -14.89 -1.52
N VAL A 180 -4.54 -15.87 -1.98
CA VAL A 180 -4.15 -17.27 -2.12
C VAL A 180 -4.28 -17.71 -3.57
N TRP A 181 -3.24 -18.39 -4.07
CA TRP A 181 -3.13 -18.77 -5.47
C TRP A 181 -2.85 -20.24 -5.66
N LEU A 182 -3.47 -20.86 -6.65
CA LEU A 182 -3.01 -22.11 -7.20
C LEU A 182 -2.31 -21.83 -8.53
N VAL A 183 -1.05 -22.24 -8.65
CA VAL A 183 -0.26 -22.15 -9.88
C VAL A 183 -0.03 -23.55 -10.43
N ALA A 184 -0.50 -23.80 -11.65
CA ALA A 184 -0.30 -25.05 -12.37
C ALA A 184 0.74 -24.85 -13.48
N THR A 185 1.80 -25.65 -13.49
CA THR A 185 2.91 -25.55 -14.44
C THR A 185 3.34 -26.93 -14.95
N SER A 186 4.21 -26.94 -15.98
CA SER A 186 4.96 -28.16 -16.33
C SER A 186 5.99 -28.48 -15.28
N PRO A 187 6.47 -29.72 -15.18
CA PRO A 187 7.60 -30.08 -14.32
C PRO A 187 8.89 -29.33 -14.69
N VAL A 188 9.08 -29.01 -15.97
CA VAL A 188 10.16 -28.14 -16.45
C VAL A 188 9.60 -26.74 -16.67
N ARG A 189 10.10 -25.75 -15.92
CA ARG A 189 9.49 -24.42 -15.85
C ARG A 189 10.47 -23.34 -15.44
N VAL A 190 10.04 -22.07 -15.54
CA VAL A 190 10.66 -20.96 -14.84
C VAL A 190 10.37 -21.11 -13.34
N ALA A 191 11.41 -21.00 -12.51
CA ALA A 191 11.29 -21.12 -11.06
C ALA A 191 10.38 -19.99 -10.48
N HIS A 192 9.92 -20.20 -9.27
CA HIS A 192 9.15 -19.17 -8.55
C HIS A 192 10.04 -17.93 -8.31
N TRP A 193 9.57 -16.74 -8.70
CA TRP A 193 10.36 -15.47 -8.77
C TRP A 193 11.71 -15.66 -9.48
N GLY A 194 11.74 -16.55 -10.47
CA GLY A 194 12.97 -16.98 -11.15
C GLY A 194 13.51 -15.97 -12.17
N THR A 195 12.83 -14.86 -12.43
CA THR A 195 13.31 -13.82 -13.34
C THR A 195 13.92 -12.65 -12.56
N TYR A 196 14.99 -12.09 -13.11
CA TYR A 196 15.61 -10.87 -12.61
C TYR A 196 16.00 -9.97 -13.78
N VAL A 197 15.46 -8.76 -13.79
CA VAL A 197 15.61 -7.80 -14.89
C VAL A 197 16.50 -6.63 -14.43
N THR A 198 17.59 -6.39 -15.15
CA THR A 198 18.52 -5.29 -14.89
C THR A 198 18.81 -4.48 -16.14
N MET A 199 19.22 -3.23 -15.95
CA MET A 199 19.50 -2.28 -17.02
C MET A 199 20.88 -1.65 -16.82
N PRO A 200 21.98 -2.33 -17.22
CA PRO A 200 23.33 -1.84 -16.99
C PRO A 200 23.71 -0.61 -17.81
N ASP A 201 23.04 -0.35 -18.93
CA ASP A 201 23.25 0.82 -19.78
C ASP A 201 21.90 1.34 -20.28
N VAL A 202 21.55 2.57 -19.92
CA VAL A 202 20.33 3.26 -20.36
C VAL A 202 20.69 4.60 -20.96
N ARG A 203 20.38 4.76 -22.24
CA ARG A 203 20.61 5.98 -23.03
C ARG A 203 19.32 6.42 -23.70
N ALA A 204 19.31 7.62 -24.25
CA ALA A 204 18.12 8.17 -24.91
C ALA A 204 17.67 7.34 -26.11
N ASP A 205 18.64 6.79 -26.88
CA ASP A 205 18.39 6.01 -28.10
C ASP A 205 18.24 4.51 -27.84
N ARG A 206 18.73 3.99 -26.72
CA ARG A 206 18.66 2.57 -26.40
C ARG A 206 18.82 2.26 -24.92
N ALA A 207 18.22 1.14 -24.46
CA ALA A 207 18.52 0.52 -23.17
C ALA A 207 19.01 -0.92 -23.38
N SER A 208 20.07 -1.31 -22.65
CA SER A 208 20.48 -2.71 -22.52
C SER A 208 19.69 -3.34 -21.39
N VAL A 209 18.78 -4.27 -21.70
CA VAL A 209 18.01 -5.03 -20.72
C VAL A 209 18.62 -6.41 -20.57
N VAL A 210 19.02 -6.76 -19.37
CA VAL A 210 19.59 -8.07 -19.03
C VAL A 210 18.57 -8.83 -18.20
N ILE A 211 18.18 -10.01 -18.67
CA ILE A 211 17.22 -10.87 -17.99
C ILE A 211 17.91 -12.16 -17.61
N GLN A 212 18.03 -12.39 -16.31
CA GLN A 212 18.39 -13.68 -15.75
C GLN A 212 17.12 -14.49 -15.53
N THR A 213 17.12 -15.75 -15.98
CA THR A 213 15.99 -16.67 -15.79
C THR A 213 16.48 -17.94 -15.13
N ILE A 214 15.96 -18.28 -13.96
CA ILE A 214 16.18 -19.56 -13.28
C ILE A 214 15.15 -20.54 -13.81
N LEU A 215 15.62 -21.62 -14.41
CA LEU A 215 14.81 -22.75 -14.88
C LEU A 215 14.93 -23.90 -13.91
N ARG A 216 13.84 -24.58 -13.64
CA ARG A 216 13.77 -25.76 -12.77
C ARG A 216 13.20 -26.95 -13.51
N ASN A 217 13.83 -28.10 -13.28
CA ASN A 217 13.38 -29.39 -13.77
C ASN A 217 13.10 -30.34 -12.57
N ASP A 218 11.83 -30.73 -12.40
CA ASP A 218 11.41 -31.68 -11.36
C ASP A 218 11.28 -33.11 -11.90
N THR A 219 11.77 -33.41 -13.12
CA THR A 219 11.83 -34.77 -13.68
C THR A 219 13.17 -35.44 -13.38
N ASP A 220 13.23 -36.74 -13.59
CA ASP A 220 14.45 -37.54 -13.37
C ASP A 220 15.39 -37.53 -14.59
N GLU A 221 14.97 -36.93 -15.72
CA GLU A 221 15.75 -36.85 -16.94
C GLU A 221 16.17 -35.40 -17.22
N PRO A 222 17.34 -35.14 -17.85
CA PRO A 222 17.73 -33.83 -18.28
C PRO A 222 16.74 -33.30 -19.34
N SER A 223 16.39 -32.03 -19.28
CA SER A 223 15.50 -31.41 -20.24
C SER A 223 16.27 -30.43 -21.13
N ARG A 224 16.18 -30.62 -22.45
CA ARG A 224 16.67 -29.67 -23.46
C ARG A 224 15.52 -28.91 -24.03
N ALA A 225 15.64 -27.58 -24.04
CA ALA A 225 14.58 -26.69 -24.47
C ALA A 225 15.16 -25.42 -25.10
N ASN A 226 14.31 -24.60 -25.70
CA ASN A 226 14.65 -23.24 -26.12
C ASN A 226 13.92 -22.25 -25.19
N LEU A 227 14.65 -21.30 -24.63
CA LEU A 227 14.10 -20.18 -23.90
C LEU A 227 14.06 -18.94 -24.81
N THR A 228 12.86 -18.48 -25.12
CA THR A 228 12.60 -17.24 -25.84
C THR A 228 12.15 -16.17 -24.83
N VAL A 229 12.88 -15.07 -24.78
CA VAL A 229 12.48 -13.88 -24.01
C VAL A 229 12.01 -12.81 -24.98
N ARG A 230 10.77 -12.35 -24.81
CA ARG A 230 10.16 -11.24 -25.56
C ARG A 230 9.92 -10.07 -24.65
N ILE A 231 10.28 -8.87 -25.09
CA ILE A 231 9.96 -7.63 -24.38
C ILE A 231 8.85 -6.91 -25.14
N ALA A 232 7.73 -6.67 -24.49
CA ALA A 232 6.67 -5.79 -24.95
C ALA A 232 6.80 -4.41 -24.30
N GLY A 233 6.65 -3.35 -25.10
CA GLY A 233 6.65 -1.96 -24.64
C GLY A 233 5.35 -1.58 -23.92
N PRO A 234 5.27 -0.35 -23.39
CA PRO A 234 4.08 0.14 -22.66
C PRO A 234 2.81 0.19 -23.53
N ASP A 235 2.94 0.13 -24.84
CA ASP A 235 1.83 0.05 -25.80
C ASP A 235 1.46 -1.41 -26.22
N GLY A 236 2.06 -2.40 -25.54
CA GLY A 236 1.86 -3.82 -25.78
C GLY A 236 2.61 -4.36 -27.02
N LYS A 237 3.33 -3.52 -27.77
CA LYS A 237 4.05 -3.97 -28.96
C LYS A 237 5.39 -4.60 -28.58
N GLN A 238 5.75 -5.70 -29.25
CA GLN A 238 7.06 -6.31 -29.09
C GLN A 238 8.16 -5.36 -29.58
N VAL A 239 9.15 -5.13 -28.71
CA VAL A 239 10.30 -4.23 -28.99
C VAL A 239 11.63 -4.95 -29.05
N ALA A 240 11.73 -6.15 -28.46
CA ALA A 240 12.92 -6.99 -28.52
C ALA A 240 12.56 -8.47 -28.33
N GLU A 241 13.37 -9.36 -28.88
CA GLU A 241 13.27 -10.81 -28.70
C GLU A 241 14.65 -11.46 -28.78
N GLN A 242 14.86 -12.49 -27.98
CA GLN A 242 16.04 -13.35 -28.06
C GLN A 242 15.66 -14.79 -27.68
N THR A 243 16.17 -15.75 -28.46
CA THR A 243 16.03 -17.17 -28.18
C THR A 243 17.41 -17.77 -27.91
N ALA A 244 17.50 -18.65 -26.92
CA ALA A 244 18.71 -19.39 -26.59
C ALA A 244 18.37 -20.86 -26.24
N PRO A 245 19.20 -21.84 -26.65
CA PRO A 245 19.06 -23.21 -26.17
C PRO A 245 19.47 -23.29 -24.70
N VAL A 246 18.78 -24.12 -23.93
CA VAL A 246 19.03 -24.35 -22.51
C VAL A 246 18.95 -25.82 -22.19
N GLU A 247 19.75 -26.26 -21.24
CA GLU A 247 19.68 -27.60 -20.67
C GLU A 247 19.51 -27.48 -19.15
N VAL A 248 18.48 -28.17 -18.63
CA VAL A 248 18.14 -28.14 -17.20
C VAL A 248 18.38 -29.54 -16.63
N PRO A 249 19.29 -29.72 -15.66
CA PRO A 249 19.65 -31.04 -15.13
C PRO A 249 18.44 -31.68 -14.42
N PRO A 250 18.43 -33.02 -14.29
CA PRO A 250 17.39 -33.74 -13.56
C PRO A 250 17.33 -33.27 -12.10
N ARG A 251 16.11 -33.07 -11.58
CA ARG A 251 15.86 -32.62 -10.19
C ARG A 251 16.65 -31.36 -9.79
N GLY A 252 17.00 -30.50 -10.77
CA GLY A 252 17.90 -29.38 -10.60
C GLY A 252 17.42 -28.07 -11.18
N GLU A 253 18.30 -27.09 -11.10
CA GLU A 253 18.09 -25.74 -11.62
C GLU A 253 19.23 -25.32 -12.53
N THR A 254 18.93 -24.47 -13.50
CA THR A 254 19.91 -23.78 -14.37
C THR A 254 19.55 -22.30 -14.43
N THR A 255 20.53 -21.45 -14.30
CA THR A 255 20.39 -19.99 -14.54
C THR A 255 20.93 -19.63 -15.91
N THR A 256 20.11 -18.97 -16.71
CA THR A 256 20.52 -18.43 -18.03
C THR A 256 20.37 -16.92 -18.04
N THR A 257 21.17 -16.27 -18.87
CA THR A 257 21.18 -14.81 -18.99
C THR A 257 21.05 -14.41 -20.46
N GLN A 258 20.05 -13.58 -20.74
CA GLN A 258 19.82 -13.01 -22.06
C GLN A 258 19.96 -11.49 -22.02
N ARG A 259 20.54 -10.92 -23.09
CA ARG A 259 20.77 -9.46 -23.23
C ARG A 259 20.02 -8.96 -24.45
N LEU A 260 19.05 -8.08 -24.22
CA LEU A 260 18.21 -7.50 -25.26
C LEU A 260 18.43 -5.98 -25.33
N ALA A 261 18.40 -5.44 -26.53
CA ALA A 261 18.45 -4.01 -26.74
C ALA A 261 17.02 -3.48 -27.00
N VAL A 262 16.58 -2.53 -26.18
CA VAL A 262 15.32 -1.82 -26.38
C VAL A 262 15.62 -0.47 -27.01
N PRO A 263 15.20 -0.22 -28.27
CA PRO A 263 15.41 1.06 -28.93
C PRO A 263 14.46 2.13 -28.39
N ASN A 264 14.95 3.38 -28.30
CA ASN A 264 14.18 4.54 -27.87
C ASN A 264 13.32 4.27 -26.62
N PRO A 265 13.93 3.88 -25.49
CA PRO A 265 13.18 3.41 -24.33
C PRO A 265 12.33 4.53 -23.73
N ARG A 266 11.07 4.20 -23.40
CA ARG A 266 10.21 5.06 -22.58
C ARG A 266 10.55 4.80 -21.12
N LEU A 267 11.13 5.81 -20.47
CA LEU A 267 11.59 5.64 -19.09
C LEU A 267 10.44 5.66 -18.11
N TRP A 268 10.51 4.81 -17.08
CA TRP A 268 9.64 4.90 -15.92
C TRP A 268 10.01 6.14 -15.08
N SER A 269 9.05 6.98 -14.77
CA SER A 269 9.20 8.13 -13.88
C SER A 269 7.95 8.34 -13.03
N LEU A 270 8.00 9.29 -12.10
CA LEU A 270 6.88 9.64 -11.22
C LEU A 270 5.68 10.19 -12.01
N GLU A 271 5.96 10.95 -13.08
CA GLU A 271 4.96 11.59 -13.94
C GLU A 271 4.46 10.66 -15.04
N THR A 272 5.35 9.81 -15.53
CA THR A 272 5.08 8.88 -16.64
C THR A 272 5.56 7.48 -16.29
N PRO A 273 4.80 6.73 -15.48
CA PRO A 273 5.21 5.41 -14.98
C PRO A 273 5.02 4.32 -16.05
N GLN A 274 5.92 4.30 -17.03
CA GLN A 274 5.88 3.38 -18.16
C GLN A 274 6.38 2.00 -17.78
N LEU A 275 5.55 0.97 -17.96
CA LEU A 275 5.88 -0.42 -17.69
C LEU A 275 6.05 -1.22 -18.97
N TYR A 276 7.04 -2.07 -18.99
CA TYR A 276 7.33 -3.10 -19.99
C TYR A 276 6.98 -4.46 -19.41
N HIS A 277 6.82 -5.45 -20.29
CA HIS A 277 6.60 -6.85 -19.95
C HIS A 277 7.65 -7.73 -20.61
N ALA A 278 8.35 -8.51 -19.82
CA ALA A 278 9.27 -9.54 -20.28
C ALA A 278 8.59 -10.91 -20.15
N THR A 279 8.23 -11.52 -21.28
CA THR A 279 7.68 -12.86 -21.31
C THR A 279 8.79 -13.87 -21.61
N SER A 280 9.09 -14.74 -20.62
CA SER A 280 10.02 -15.87 -20.76
C SER A 280 9.25 -17.12 -21.14
N GLU A 281 9.36 -17.55 -22.39
CA GLU A 281 8.67 -18.73 -22.92
C GLU A 281 9.66 -19.88 -23.12
N LEU A 282 9.41 -21.01 -22.46
CA LEU A 282 10.21 -22.23 -22.57
C LEU A 282 9.54 -23.23 -23.49
N ARG A 283 10.25 -23.70 -24.54
CA ARG A 283 9.72 -24.66 -25.54
C ARG A 283 10.63 -25.87 -25.73
N ASP A 284 9.98 -27.03 -25.86
CA ASP A 284 10.57 -28.25 -26.35
C ASP A 284 9.95 -28.55 -27.73
N GLY A 285 10.67 -28.26 -28.82
CA GLY A 285 10.11 -28.20 -30.17
C GLY A 285 8.95 -27.22 -30.25
N ASP A 286 7.81 -27.70 -30.73
CA ASP A 286 6.57 -26.90 -30.83
C ASP A 286 5.80 -26.80 -29.51
N ARG A 287 6.15 -27.61 -28.52
CA ARG A 287 5.44 -27.68 -27.25
C ARG A 287 5.90 -26.58 -26.31
N VAL A 288 4.99 -25.68 -25.89
CA VAL A 288 5.24 -24.73 -24.81
C VAL A 288 5.23 -25.46 -23.46
N LEU A 289 6.38 -25.47 -22.79
CA LEU A 289 6.52 -26.05 -21.45
C LEU A 289 6.05 -25.04 -20.38
N ASP A 290 6.46 -23.76 -20.52
CA ASP A 290 6.11 -22.71 -19.59
C ASP A 290 6.13 -21.33 -20.25
N SER A 291 5.37 -20.38 -19.69
CA SER A 291 5.38 -18.99 -20.07
C SER A 291 5.25 -18.15 -18.80
N TYR A 292 6.25 -17.29 -18.55
CA TYR A 292 6.34 -16.48 -17.33
C TYR A 292 6.45 -15.01 -17.69
N ASP A 293 5.48 -14.20 -17.25
CA ASP A 293 5.48 -12.76 -17.48
C ASP A 293 6.10 -12.01 -16.28
N THR A 294 6.90 -11.00 -16.60
CA THR A 294 7.58 -10.15 -15.60
C THR A 294 7.42 -8.69 -15.99
N PRO A 295 6.57 -7.93 -15.29
CA PRO A 295 6.51 -6.49 -15.48
C PRO A 295 7.78 -5.84 -14.93
N PHE A 296 8.25 -4.78 -15.61
CA PHE A 296 9.39 -3.99 -15.18
C PHE A 296 9.35 -2.58 -15.78
N GLY A 297 10.15 -1.65 -15.24
CA GLY A 297 10.28 -0.31 -15.77
C GLY A 297 11.74 0.00 -16.10
N ILE A 298 11.99 0.64 -17.24
CA ILE A 298 13.34 1.08 -17.61
C ILE A 298 13.63 2.42 -16.94
N ARG A 299 14.61 2.47 -16.07
CA ARG A 299 15.03 3.67 -15.35
C ARG A 299 16.48 3.59 -14.87
N THR A 300 17.04 4.74 -14.49
CA THR A 300 18.29 4.82 -13.73
C THR A 300 18.03 5.50 -12.38
N ILE A 301 18.69 5.02 -11.33
CA ILE A 301 18.71 5.67 -10.02
C ILE A 301 20.16 5.90 -9.60
N LYS A 302 20.41 7.01 -8.92
CA LYS A 302 21.69 7.33 -8.32
C LYS A 302 21.48 8.13 -7.05
N PHE A 303 22.21 7.79 -6.01
CA PHE A 303 22.42 8.65 -4.87
C PHE A 303 23.74 9.39 -5.04
N ASP A 304 23.70 10.68 -4.75
CA ASP A 304 24.85 11.57 -4.98
C ASP A 304 25.05 12.48 -3.77
N VAL A 305 26.26 12.54 -3.27
CA VAL A 305 26.62 13.24 -2.03
C VAL A 305 26.39 14.75 -2.08
N ASN A 306 26.27 15.34 -3.27
CA ASN A 306 26.04 16.78 -3.43
C ASN A 306 24.62 17.11 -3.87
N SER A 307 23.92 16.16 -4.52
CA SER A 307 22.62 16.40 -5.15
C SER A 307 21.49 15.53 -4.58
N GLY A 308 21.78 14.65 -3.61
CA GLY A 308 20.78 13.75 -3.03
C GLY A 308 20.39 12.63 -3.97
N PHE A 309 19.12 12.50 -4.35
CA PHE A 309 18.62 11.41 -5.19
C PHE A 309 18.35 11.87 -6.64
N LEU A 310 18.81 11.07 -7.59
CA LEU A 310 18.57 11.29 -9.02
C LEU A 310 17.80 10.11 -9.62
N LEU A 311 16.70 10.41 -10.31
CA LEU A 311 15.95 9.48 -11.15
C LEU A 311 16.11 9.89 -12.61
N ASN A 312 16.60 8.97 -13.45
CA ASN A 312 16.88 9.25 -14.88
C ASN A 312 17.80 10.47 -15.09
N GLY A 313 18.78 10.63 -14.20
CA GLY A 313 19.73 11.74 -14.24
C GLY A 313 19.18 13.09 -13.76
N LYS A 314 17.91 13.18 -13.40
CA LYS A 314 17.29 14.39 -12.85
C LYS A 314 17.17 14.28 -11.33
N ARG A 315 17.48 15.37 -10.62
CA ARG A 315 17.28 15.45 -9.18
C ARG A 315 15.80 15.33 -8.84
N VAL A 316 15.48 14.45 -7.91
CA VAL A 316 14.14 14.28 -7.33
C VAL A 316 14.26 14.41 -5.81
N VAL A 317 13.54 15.35 -5.24
CA VAL A 317 13.38 15.44 -3.78
C VAL A 317 12.34 14.42 -3.34
N ILE A 318 12.71 13.52 -2.44
CA ILE A 318 11.80 12.52 -1.89
C ILE A 318 10.85 13.21 -0.91
N LYS A 319 9.58 13.26 -1.27
CA LYS A 319 8.45 13.82 -0.53
C LYS A 319 7.61 12.65 -0.04
N GLY A 320 8.13 11.95 0.98
CA GLY A 320 7.62 10.66 1.40
C GLY A 320 6.76 10.70 2.66
N VAL A 321 6.04 9.60 2.87
CA VAL A 321 5.34 9.27 4.11
C VAL A 321 5.57 7.81 4.49
N CYS A 322 5.59 7.53 5.79
CA CYS A 322 5.56 6.16 6.32
C CYS A 322 4.13 5.62 6.32
N LEU A 323 3.96 4.34 5.99
CA LEU A 323 2.68 3.64 5.98
C LEU A 323 2.78 2.30 6.67
N HIS A 324 1.83 2.01 7.56
CA HIS A 324 1.51 0.65 7.98
C HIS A 324 0.54 -0.01 7.00
N HIS A 325 0.44 -1.34 7.06
CA HIS A 325 -0.28 -2.13 6.07
C HIS A 325 -1.79 -2.27 6.34
N ASP A 326 -2.30 -1.86 7.51
CA ASP A 326 -3.73 -1.93 7.79
C ASP A 326 -4.54 -0.94 6.94
N LEU A 327 -5.78 -1.27 6.65
CA LEU A 327 -6.72 -0.51 5.85
C LEU A 327 -7.93 0.00 6.68
N GLY A 328 -7.69 0.40 7.94
CA GLY A 328 -8.74 0.91 8.82
C GLY A 328 -9.81 -0.13 9.11
N ALA A 329 -11.07 0.14 8.79
CA ALA A 329 -12.20 -0.76 9.04
C ALA A 329 -12.10 -2.13 8.32
N LEU A 330 -11.16 -2.29 7.40
CA LEU A 330 -10.86 -3.56 6.75
C LEU A 330 -9.77 -4.35 7.49
N GLY A 331 -9.14 -3.76 8.52
CA GLY A 331 -7.99 -4.35 9.19
C GLY A 331 -6.80 -4.51 8.26
N ALA A 332 -6.10 -5.61 8.37
CA ALA A 332 -4.97 -5.95 7.53
C ALA A 332 -5.37 -6.65 6.21
N ALA A 333 -6.65 -6.92 5.96
CA ALA A 333 -7.10 -7.57 4.74
C ALA A 333 -6.70 -6.74 3.50
N ALA A 334 -5.70 -7.23 2.76
CA ALA A 334 -5.02 -6.49 1.69
C ALA A 334 -5.84 -6.50 0.39
N LEU A 335 -6.93 -5.75 0.37
CA LEU A 335 -7.76 -5.56 -0.82
C LEU A 335 -7.18 -4.44 -1.69
N GLN A 336 -6.89 -4.76 -2.96
CA GLN A 336 -6.19 -3.88 -3.89
C GLN A 336 -6.82 -2.49 -4.00
N SER A 337 -8.14 -2.40 -4.11
CA SER A 337 -8.85 -1.11 -4.25
C SER A 337 -8.77 -0.26 -2.97
N GLY A 338 -8.67 -0.88 -1.79
CA GLY A 338 -8.44 -0.17 -0.52
C GLY A 338 -7.03 0.43 -0.44
N ILE A 339 -6.03 -0.31 -0.89
CA ILE A 339 -4.65 0.17 -1.00
C ILE A 339 -4.58 1.33 -1.99
N GLU A 340 -5.20 1.15 -3.17
CA GLU A 340 -5.21 2.16 -4.24
C GLU A 340 -5.81 3.48 -3.78
N GLU A 341 -6.94 3.44 -3.06
CA GLU A 341 -7.59 4.64 -2.52
C GLU A 341 -6.65 5.43 -1.60
N ARG A 342 -5.96 4.77 -0.67
CA ARG A 342 -4.99 5.42 0.21
C ARG A 342 -3.84 6.06 -0.56
N LEU A 343 -3.25 5.35 -1.51
CA LEU A 343 -2.16 5.87 -2.32
C LEU A 343 -2.59 7.07 -3.17
N LYS A 344 -3.80 7.05 -3.73
CA LYS A 344 -4.37 8.17 -4.48
C LYS A 344 -4.58 9.40 -3.60
N ILE A 345 -5.12 9.25 -2.39
CA ILE A 345 -5.30 10.35 -1.44
C ILE A 345 -3.93 10.99 -1.12
N LEU A 346 -2.91 10.20 -0.81
CA LEU A 346 -1.57 10.71 -0.52
C LEU A 346 -0.95 11.46 -1.71
N ARG A 347 -1.16 10.98 -2.93
CA ARG A 347 -0.72 11.69 -4.13
C ARG A 347 -1.37 13.07 -4.27
N THR A 348 -2.62 13.26 -3.85
CA THR A 348 -3.26 14.60 -3.85
C THR A 348 -2.58 15.60 -2.92
N ILE A 349 -1.81 15.11 -1.94
CA ILE A 349 -1.00 15.94 -1.04
C ILE A 349 0.37 16.29 -1.67
N GLY A 350 0.72 15.66 -2.80
CA GLY A 350 2.03 15.80 -3.43
C GLY A 350 3.06 14.78 -2.95
N VAL A 351 2.64 13.75 -2.21
CA VAL A 351 3.51 12.63 -1.83
C VAL A 351 3.94 11.88 -3.09
N ASN A 352 5.26 11.68 -3.24
CA ASN A 352 5.88 10.97 -4.35
C ASN A 352 6.60 9.69 -3.94
N ALA A 353 6.66 9.40 -2.64
CA ALA A 353 7.32 8.22 -2.09
C ALA A 353 6.58 7.66 -0.86
N ILE A 354 6.63 6.35 -0.68
CA ILE A 354 6.12 5.67 0.51
C ILE A 354 7.22 4.80 1.15
N ARG A 355 7.28 4.78 2.46
CA ARG A 355 8.07 3.82 3.23
C ARG A 355 7.14 2.79 3.84
N LEU A 356 7.41 1.52 3.56
CA LEU A 356 6.61 0.40 4.01
C LEU A 356 7.07 -0.03 5.42
N SER A 357 6.51 0.63 6.43
CA SER A 357 6.91 0.50 7.84
C SER A 357 6.25 -0.71 8.49
N HIS A 358 6.94 -1.63 9.09
CA HIS A 358 8.38 -1.94 9.06
C HIS A 358 8.45 -3.42 8.70
N ASN A 359 7.89 -3.78 7.54
CA ASN A 359 7.75 -5.16 7.10
C ASN A 359 7.44 -5.26 5.60
N PRO A 360 7.71 -6.40 4.96
CA PRO A 360 7.26 -6.67 3.60
C PRO A 360 5.74 -6.51 3.46
N ASN A 361 5.31 -5.72 2.49
CA ASN A 361 3.88 -5.47 2.25
C ASN A 361 3.29 -6.45 1.21
N ALA A 362 1.97 -6.35 0.98
CA ALA A 362 1.30 -7.12 -0.07
C ALA A 362 1.86 -6.75 -1.46
N PRO A 363 2.01 -7.70 -2.40
CA PRO A 363 2.46 -7.43 -3.76
C PRO A 363 1.68 -6.32 -4.46
N ASP A 364 0.40 -6.16 -4.14
CA ASP A 364 -0.45 -5.12 -4.72
C ASP A 364 0.01 -3.70 -4.40
N VAL A 365 0.65 -3.48 -3.25
CA VAL A 365 1.22 -2.16 -2.92
C VAL A 365 2.29 -1.77 -3.93
N LEU A 366 3.18 -2.71 -4.29
CA LEU A 366 4.26 -2.47 -5.25
C LEU A 366 3.71 -2.33 -6.68
N ASN A 367 2.78 -3.22 -7.06
CA ASN A 367 2.10 -3.13 -8.36
C ASN A 367 1.41 -1.77 -8.56
N LEU A 368 0.78 -1.26 -7.51
CA LEU A 368 0.14 0.05 -7.52
C LEU A 368 1.16 1.19 -7.53
N ALA A 369 2.23 1.10 -6.75
CA ALA A 369 3.30 2.09 -6.74
C ALA A 369 3.96 2.21 -8.12
N ASP A 370 4.21 1.08 -8.78
CA ASP A 370 4.73 1.04 -10.15
C ASP A 370 3.82 1.77 -11.15
N ARG A 371 2.50 1.52 -11.07
CA ARG A 371 1.50 2.12 -11.97
C ARG A 371 1.19 3.57 -11.66
N LEU A 372 1.23 3.93 -10.37
CA LEU A 372 0.92 5.28 -9.92
C LEU A 372 2.14 6.23 -9.95
N GLY A 373 3.34 5.74 -10.21
CA GLY A 373 4.55 6.54 -10.17
C GLY A 373 4.90 6.99 -8.75
N LEU A 374 4.98 6.06 -7.81
CA LEU A 374 5.45 6.30 -6.44
C LEU A 374 6.79 5.58 -6.23
N LEU A 375 7.74 6.24 -5.58
CA LEU A 375 8.94 5.59 -5.08
C LEU A 375 8.61 4.78 -3.83
N VAL A 376 9.31 3.66 -3.65
CA VAL A 376 9.13 2.78 -2.49
C VAL A 376 10.46 2.57 -1.77
N PHE A 377 10.48 2.94 -0.50
CA PHE A 377 11.46 2.52 0.49
C PHE A 377 10.94 1.20 1.07
N ASP A 378 11.47 0.08 0.58
CA ASP A 378 10.95 -1.24 0.89
C ASP A 378 11.72 -1.87 2.05
N GLU A 379 11.01 -2.15 3.15
CA GLU A 379 11.64 -2.52 4.41
C GLU A 379 11.34 -3.96 4.79
N ALA A 380 12.41 -4.72 5.05
CA ALA A 380 12.34 -6.14 5.36
C ALA A 380 11.97 -6.41 6.82
N TYR A 381 12.49 -5.61 7.74
CA TYR A 381 12.40 -5.85 9.19
C TYR A 381 12.25 -4.55 9.99
N ASP A 382 11.60 -4.64 11.16
CA ASP A 382 11.64 -3.62 12.21
C ASP A 382 12.94 -3.77 13.01
N LYS A 383 12.83 -4.19 14.26
CA LYS A 383 13.96 -4.55 15.11
C LYS A 383 14.42 -5.97 14.80
N TRP A 384 15.69 -6.24 14.97
CA TRP A 384 16.21 -7.59 14.75
C TRP A 384 15.88 -8.55 15.91
N ASP A 385 15.48 -8.02 17.07
CA ASP A 385 15.01 -8.81 18.21
C ASP A 385 13.68 -9.49 17.89
N GLY A 386 13.64 -10.80 17.92
CA GLY A 386 12.42 -11.59 17.70
C GLY A 386 12.05 -11.85 16.24
N PHE A 387 12.72 -11.21 15.26
CA PHE A 387 12.58 -11.51 13.84
C PHE A 387 13.76 -12.29 13.24
N LEU A 388 14.84 -12.38 13.95
CA LEU A 388 15.96 -13.26 13.65
C LEU A 388 15.93 -14.48 14.60
N PRO A 389 14.82 -15.22 14.64
CA PRO A 389 14.74 -16.38 15.51
C PRO A 389 15.80 -17.37 15.04
N ASP A 390 16.54 -17.96 15.98
CA ASP A 390 17.46 -19.06 15.78
C ASP A 390 18.64 -18.87 14.79
N GLY A 391 18.85 -17.67 14.27
CA GLY A 391 20.03 -17.33 13.46
C GLY A 391 20.09 -17.92 12.04
N THR A 392 19.08 -18.64 11.56
CA THR A 392 19.07 -19.30 10.24
C THR A 392 17.89 -18.90 9.33
N GLY A 393 16.73 -18.61 9.88
CA GLY A 393 15.49 -18.32 9.13
C GLY A 393 15.53 -17.02 8.34
N TRP A 394 16.22 -16.01 8.83
CA TRP A 394 16.25 -14.68 8.23
C TRP A 394 16.76 -14.66 6.78
N LYS A 395 17.77 -15.49 6.43
CA LYS A 395 18.29 -15.57 5.06
C LYS A 395 17.24 -16.07 4.07
N LYS A 396 16.42 -17.04 4.47
CA LYS A 396 15.32 -17.55 3.65
C LYS A 396 14.27 -16.48 3.44
N ASP A 397 13.85 -15.79 4.49
CA ASP A 397 12.85 -14.74 4.45
C ASP A 397 13.32 -13.56 3.61
N LEU A 398 14.56 -13.10 3.83
CA LEU A 398 15.18 -12.03 3.05
C LEU A 398 15.31 -12.40 1.57
N THR A 399 15.72 -13.65 1.26
CA THR A 399 15.80 -14.13 -0.12
C THR A 399 14.44 -14.14 -0.80
N SER A 400 13.38 -14.59 -0.12
CA SER A 400 12.01 -14.58 -0.63
C SER A 400 11.54 -13.15 -0.87
N PHE A 401 11.77 -12.25 0.07
CA PHE A 401 11.43 -10.83 -0.01
C PHE A 401 12.09 -10.15 -1.21
N ILE A 402 13.43 -10.22 -1.33
CA ILE A 402 14.17 -9.58 -2.42
C ILE A 402 13.78 -10.19 -3.78
N ARG A 403 13.72 -11.51 -3.91
CA ARG A 403 13.36 -12.15 -5.19
C ARG A 403 11.96 -11.80 -5.66
N ASN A 404 11.00 -11.70 -4.74
CA ASN A 404 9.64 -11.31 -5.05
C ASN A 404 9.55 -9.86 -5.53
N HIS A 405 10.33 -8.96 -4.94
CA HIS A 405 10.17 -7.53 -5.11
C HIS A 405 11.15 -6.88 -6.10
N ARG A 406 12.32 -7.47 -6.39
CA ARG A 406 13.44 -6.85 -7.11
C ARG A 406 13.16 -6.35 -8.53
N ASN A 407 12.06 -6.79 -9.18
CA ASN A 407 11.72 -6.33 -10.53
C ASN A 407 10.85 -5.06 -10.55
N HIS A 408 10.35 -4.59 -9.39
CA HIS A 408 9.54 -3.38 -9.29
C HIS A 408 10.38 -2.11 -9.50
N PRO A 409 10.08 -1.27 -10.51
CA PRO A 409 10.82 -0.03 -10.74
C PRO A 409 10.57 1.02 -9.66
N SER A 410 9.49 0.95 -8.92
CA SER A 410 9.18 1.86 -7.81
C SER A 410 10.17 1.75 -6.65
N ILE A 411 10.73 0.57 -6.38
CA ILE A 411 11.69 0.38 -5.29
C ILE A 411 13.01 1.06 -5.64
N PHE A 412 13.44 2.02 -4.83
CA PHE A 412 14.66 2.78 -5.04
C PHE A 412 15.75 2.51 -3.99
N VAL A 413 15.38 1.91 -2.86
CA VAL A 413 16.28 1.54 -1.76
C VAL A 413 15.72 0.36 -0.99
N TRP A 414 16.57 -0.55 -0.56
CA TRP A 414 16.25 -1.64 0.36
C TRP A 414 16.57 -1.23 1.79
N SER A 415 15.63 -1.44 2.71
CA SER A 415 15.85 -1.25 4.14
C SER A 415 15.83 -2.59 4.86
N VAL A 416 16.82 -2.81 5.69
CA VAL A 416 16.99 -4.09 6.40
C VAL A 416 16.74 -3.99 7.89
N GLY A 417 16.28 -2.83 8.38
CA GLY A 417 15.92 -2.68 9.79
C GLY A 417 15.48 -1.27 10.16
N ASN A 418 14.77 -1.17 11.27
CA ASN A 418 14.30 0.07 11.86
C ASN A 418 14.63 0.13 13.35
N GLU A 419 15.39 1.16 13.76
CA GLU A 419 15.69 1.40 15.17
C GLU A 419 16.13 0.14 15.94
N MET A 420 17.08 -0.60 15.40
CA MET A 420 17.52 -1.91 15.86
C MET A 420 18.27 -1.85 17.21
N THR A 421 17.67 -1.21 18.20
CA THR A 421 18.21 -1.11 19.56
C THR A 421 18.04 -2.47 20.28
N PRO A 422 19.07 -3.03 20.95
CA PRO A 422 20.41 -2.42 21.18
C PRO A 422 21.45 -2.71 20.07
N HIS A 423 21.13 -3.51 19.07
CA HIS A 423 22.09 -4.01 18.07
C HIS A 423 22.87 -2.88 17.37
N MET A 424 22.22 -1.75 17.06
CA MET A 424 22.88 -0.62 16.39
C MET A 424 23.98 0.07 17.21
N TYR A 425 24.12 -0.30 18.49
CA TYR A 425 25.16 0.21 19.41
C TYR A 425 26.21 -0.84 19.79
N MET A 426 26.20 -1.99 19.13
CA MET A 426 27.07 -3.10 19.38
C MET A 426 27.80 -3.52 18.11
N ARG A 427 29.05 -3.98 18.25
CA ARG A 427 29.83 -4.49 17.12
C ARG A 427 29.15 -5.68 16.45
N GLU A 428 28.50 -6.55 17.21
CA GLU A 428 27.73 -7.70 16.73
C GLU A 428 26.61 -7.24 15.79
N GLY A 429 25.98 -6.11 16.06
CA GLY A 429 24.97 -5.53 15.20
C GLY A 429 25.55 -5.01 13.88
N THR A 430 26.74 -4.40 13.90
CA THR A 430 27.44 -4.01 12.67
C THR A 430 27.79 -5.23 11.82
N LEU A 431 28.30 -6.32 12.41
CA LEU A 431 28.58 -7.57 11.71
C LEU A 431 27.31 -8.21 11.13
N LEU A 432 26.22 -8.14 11.87
CA LEU A 432 24.92 -8.64 11.40
C LEU A 432 24.39 -7.78 10.23
N TYR A 433 24.50 -6.46 10.31
CA TYR A 433 24.16 -5.55 9.21
C TYR A 433 24.91 -5.92 7.93
N GLN A 434 26.26 -6.08 8.02
CA GLN A 434 27.09 -6.47 6.88
C GLN A 434 26.65 -7.81 6.29
N ALA A 435 26.33 -8.80 7.15
CA ALA A 435 25.88 -10.11 6.69
C ALA A 435 24.54 -10.04 5.95
N ILE A 436 23.61 -9.17 6.41
CA ILE A 436 22.32 -8.96 5.78
C ILE A 436 22.50 -8.20 4.45
N GLU A 437 23.26 -7.10 4.47
CA GLU A 437 23.57 -6.27 3.30
C GLU A 437 24.19 -7.10 2.17
N ASN A 438 25.20 -7.95 2.48
CA ASN A 438 25.81 -8.84 1.51
C ASN A 438 24.79 -9.76 0.83
N VAL A 439 23.84 -10.32 1.57
CA VAL A 439 22.76 -11.14 0.98
C VAL A 439 21.87 -10.32 0.06
N VAL A 440 21.57 -9.08 0.41
CA VAL A 440 20.77 -8.19 -0.46
C VAL A 440 21.54 -7.88 -1.74
N HIS A 441 22.82 -7.49 -1.65
CA HIS A 441 23.65 -7.19 -2.82
C HIS A 441 23.90 -8.40 -3.72
N ASP A 442 24.02 -9.62 -3.15
CA ASP A 442 24.08 -10.86 -3.94
C ASP A 442 22.81 -11.10 -4.76
N LEU A 443 21.65 -10.68 -4.25
CA LEU A 443 20.35 -10.87 -4.90
C LEU A 443 19.94 -9.70 -5.80
N ASP A 444 20.36 -8.48 -5.45
CA ASP A 444 20.09 -7.24 -6.19
C ASP A 444 21.20 -6.18 -5.96
N PRO A 445 22.28 -6.21 -6.74
CA PRO A 445 23.35 -5.20 -6.66
C PRO A 445 22.97 -3.84 -7.29
N THR A 446 21.75 -3.66 -7.79
CA THR A 446 21.35 -2.46 -8.53
C THR A 446 20.76 -1.36 -7.65
N ARG A 447 20.40 -1.68 -6.41
CA ARG A 447 19.82 -0.76 -5.45
C ARG A 447 20.66 -0.68 -4.18
N PRO A 448 20.77 0.53 -3.60
CA PRO A 448 21.44 0.70 -2.32
C PRO A 448 20.67 0.03 -1.17
N VAL A 449 21.42 -0.29 -0.12
CA VAL A 449 20.92 -0.88 1.13
C VAL A 449 21.10 0.12 2.27
N THR A 450 20.11 0.19 3.15
CA THR A 450 20.11 1.03 4.33
C THR A 450 19.41 0.33 5.50
N ALA A 451 19.48 0.96 6.68
CA ALA A 451 18.57 0.72 7.79
C ALA A 451 18.21 2.06 8.42
N ALA A 452 17.00 2.19 8.96
CA ALA A 452 16.53 3.42 9.58
C ALA A 452 17.11 3.54 11.00
N LEU A 453 18.04 4.47 11.19
CA LEU A 453 18.76 4.67 12.43
C LEU A 453 18.07 5.74 13.31
N HIS A 454 17.95 5.45 14.61
CA HIS A 454 17.57 6.46 15.61
C HIS A 454 18.79 6.73 16.52
N PRO A 455 19.67 7.63 16.13
CA PRO A 455 20.92 7.82 16.83
C PRO A 455 20.74 8.49 18.20
N VAL A 456 21.34 7.89 19.23
CA VAL A 456 21.73 8.61 20.42
C VAL A 456 22.97 9.42 20.08
N ARG A 457 23.05 10.64 20.57
CA ARG A 457 24.19 11.56 20.33
C ARG A 457 24.81 11.96 21.64
N ASN A 458 26.12 12.16 21.60
CA ASN A 458 26.86 12.70 22.73
C ASN A 458 26.49 14.18 23.02
N ASN A 459 26.98 14.74 24.10
CA ASN A 459 26.74 16.13 24.49
C ASN A 459 27.18 17.17 23.45
N ARG A 460 28.01 16.79 22.47
CA ARG A 460 28.41 17.65 21.35
C ARG A 460 27.53 17.49 20.15
N GLY A 461 26.52 16.60 20.19
CA GLY A 461 25.62 16.27 19.10
C GLY A 461 26.25 15.40 18.01
N GLU A 462 27.38 14.76 18.31
CA GLU A 462 28.05 13.81 17.41
C GLU A 462 27.41 12.42 17.58
N ARG A 463 27.47 11.59 16.50
CA ARG A 463 27.04 10.19 16.57
C ARG A 463 27.97 9.41 17.49
N ASP A 464 27.42 8.54 18.33
CA ASP A 464 28.23 7.61 19.11
C ASP A 464 29.05 6.69 18.20
N ALA A 465 30.23 6.26 18.67
CA ALA A 465 31.19 5.50 17.86
C ALA A 465 30.60 4.21 17.23
N PRO A 466 29.79 3.38 17.93
CA PRO A 466 29.15 2.22 17.30
C PRO A 466 28.19 2.59 16.17
N LEU A 467 27.43 3.68 16.33
CA LEU A 467 26.53 4.16 15.29
C LEU A 467 27.29 4.68 14.07
N ALA A 468 28.42 5.37 14.29
CA ALA A 468 29.29 5.80 13.19
C ALA A 468 29.90 4.59 12.46
N GLU A 469 30.21 3.51 13.16
CA GLU A 469 30.70 2.27 12.57
C GLU A 469 29.66 1.61 11.67
N ILE A 470 28.43 1.34 12.15
CA ILE A 470 27.37 0.74 11.30
C ILE A 470 27.03 1.64 10.10
N ALA A 471 26.95 2.96 10.32
CA ALA A 471 26.65 3.93 9.27
C ALA A 471 27.75 3.98 8.18
N SER A 472 28.98 3.57 8.48
CA SER A 472 30.08 3.57 7.50
C SER A 472 29.95 2.45 6.44
N TYR A 473 29.11 1.45 6.70
CA TYR A 473 28.85 0.35 5.77
C TYR A 473 27.56 0.58 4.95
N MET A 474 26.72 1.54 5.32
CA MET A 474 25.47 1.79 4.61
C MET A 474 25.71 2.57 3.31
N ASP A 475 25.05 2.15 2.23
CA ASP A 475 25.07 2.89 0.95
C ASP A 475 24.38 4.25 1.07
N VAL A 476 23.31 4.33 1.86
CA VAL A 476 22.55 5.54 2.17
C VAL A 476 22.30 5.61 3.67
N ILE A 477 22.54 6.76 4.27
CA ILE A 477 22.33 6.96 5.70
C ILE A 477 20.90 7.42 5.95
N SER A 478 20.07 6.52 6.43
CA SER A 478 18.68 6.81 6.78
C SER A 478 18.54 7.10 8.27
N MET A 479 17.92 8.24 8.60
CA MET A 479 17.85 8.75 9.99
C MET A 479 16.42 9.05 10.40
N ASN A 480 16.04 8.52 11.57
CA ASN A 480 14.79 8.86 12.24
C ASN A 480 14.98 10.10 13.13
N TYR A 481 14.16 11.14 12.92
CA TYR A 481 14.05 12.33 13.75
C TYR A 481 15.35 13.14 13.99
N GLN A 482 16.23 13.20 12.97
CA GLN A 482 17.54 13.84 13.07
C GLN A 482 17.73 15.08 12.18
N THR A 483 16.67 15.67 11.68
CA THR A 483 16.73 16.78 10.71
C THR A 483 17.62 17.94 11.13
N ARG A 484 17.60 18.31 12.43
CA ARG A 484 18.44 19.38 13.01
C ARG A 484 19.95 19.12 12.94
N PHE A 485 20.37 17.89 12.63
CA PHE A 485 21.79 17.51 12.60
C PHE A 485 22.32 17.30 11.18
N TYR A 486 21.52 17.40 10.14
CA TYR A 486 21.94 17.11 8.76
C TYR A 486 23.14 17.93 8.31
N ALA A 487 23.17 19.23 8.60
CA ALA A 487 24.31 20.08 8.23
C ALA A 487 25.62 19.62 8.93
N ARG A 488 25.55 19.27 10.21
CA ARG A 488 26.68 18.75 10.97
C ARG A 488 27.12 17.38 10.47
N ASP A 489 26.18 16.48 10.27
CA ASP A 489 26.47 15.12 9.79
C ASP A 489 27.14 15.16 8.41
N HIS A 490 26.66 16.02 7.50
CA HIS A 490 27.29 16.22 6.22
C HIS A 490 28.70 16.81 6.31
N GLN A 491 28.90 17.79 7.22
CA GLN A 491 30.24 18.37 7.45
C GLN A 491 31.23 17.32 7.99
N GLN A 492 30.78 16.46 8.90
CA GLN A 492 31.62 15.39 9.48
C GLN A 492 31.82 14.21 8.56
N HIS A 493 30.83 13.92 7.71
CA HIS A 493 30.80 12.77 6.81
C HIS A 493 30.39 13.18 5.38
N PRO A 494 31.23 13.99 4.68
CA PRO A 494 30.86 14.59 3.38
C PRO A 494 30.65 13.59 2.25
N ASN A 495 31.07 12.34 2.43
CA ASN A 495 30.90 11.25 1.45
C ASN A 495 29.64 10.41 1.68
N GLN A 496 28.79 10.78 2.65
CA GLN A 496 27.53 10.07 2.95
C GLN A 496 26.33 10.84 2.42
N VAL A 497 25.43 10.12 1.75
CA VAL A 497 24.11 10.65 1.38
C VAL A 497 23.15 10.48 2.54
N LEU A 498 22.41 11.52 2.87
CA LEU A 498 21.45 11.52 3.97
C LEU A 498 20.02 11.40 3.46
N LEU A 499 19.20 10.63 4.20
CA LEU A 499 17.76 10.47 3.96
C LEU A 499 17.03 10.49 5.31
N GLY A 500 15.96 11.27 5.42
CA GLY A 500 15.07 11.24 6.58
C GLY A 500 14.10 10.07 6.48
N SER A 501 14.38 8.96 7.16
CA SER A 501 13.52 7.77 7.13
C SER A 501 12.26 7.94 7.98
N GLU A 502 12.34 8.74 9.06
CA GLU A 502 11.18 9.24 9.82
C GLU A 502 11.42 10.68 10.24
N THR A 503 10.47 11.55 9.94
CA THR A 503 10.51 12.95 10.36
C THR A 503 9.22 13.34 11.06
N HIS A 504 9.36 14.25 12.03
CA HIS A 504 8.19 14.72 12.78
C HIS A 504 7.30 15.63 11.96
N LEU A 505 6.00 15.48 12.18
CA LEU A 505 5.01 16.45 11.75
C LEU A 505 4.50 17.34 12.92
N HIS A 506 4.71 16.95 14.17
CA HIS A 506 3.95 17.40 15.34
C HIS A 506 4.67 18.35 16.31
N GLN A 507 5.83 18.88 15.98
CA GLN A 507 6.60 19.72 16.92
C GLN A 507 6.37 21.23 16.77
N VAL A 508 5.29 21.65 16.10
CA VAL A 508 4.88 23.05 16.14
C VAL A 508 4.09 23.32 17.40
N ASP A 509 4.68 24.08 18.30
CA ASP A 509 3.91 24.68 19.38
C ASP A 509 3.15 25.91 18.85
N LEU A 510 1.89 25.68 18.44
CA LEU A 510 0.99 26.75 18.03
C LEU A 510 0.60 27.70 19.18
N ASN A 511 0.91 27.33 20.41
CA ASN A 511 0.54 28.10 21.61
C ASN A 511 1.59 29.13 22.02
N THR A 512 2.80 29.06 21.49
CA THR A 512 3.80 30.09 21.73
C THR A 512 3.52 31.30 20.83
N PRO A 513 3.40 32.52 21.34
CA PRO A 513 3.34 33.71 20.50
C PRO A 513 4.56 33.73 19.59
N ARG A 514 4.34 33.57 18.29
CA ARG A 514 5.41 33.55 17.30
C ARG A 514 5.75 34.97 16.91
N ASP A 515 6.99 35.38 17.13
CA ASP A 515 7.58 36.44 16.33
C ASP A 515 7.75 35.84 14.91
N PRO A 516 7.11 36.39 13.88
CA PRO A 516 7.30 35.95 12.49
C PRO A 516 8.77 35.97 12.06
N LYS A 517 9.62 36.69 12.80
CA LYS A 517 11.06 36.80 12.54
C LYS A 517 11.93 35.92 13.43
N ASP A 518 11.37 35.27 14.44
CA ASP A 518 12.11 34.40 15.35
C ASP A 518 12.16 32.95 14.78
N ASN A 519 13.35 32.58 14.34
CA ASN A 519 13.69 31.27 13.82
C ASN A 519 14.23 30.30 14.89
N SER A 520 14.29 30.69 16.16
CA SER A 520 15.13 30.03 17.16
C SER A 520 14.54 28.77 17.82
N GLY A 521 13.32 28.33 17.47
CA GLY A 521 12.66 27.21 18.13
C GLY A 521 11.99 26.15 17.26
N ASN A 522 12.03 26.29 15.95
CA ASN A 522 11.19 25.49 15.06
C ASN A 522 11.92 24.28 14.49
N GLN A 523 11.65 23.10 14.99
CA GLN A 523 12.04 21.81 14.36
C GLN A 523 11.39 21.60 12.98
N TRP A 524 10.47 22.45 12.56
CA TRP A 524 9.83 22.50 11.22
C TRP A 524 10.81 22.84 10.10
N TRP A 525 11.88 23.55 10.40
CA TRP A 525 12.89 23.91 9.42
C TRP A 525 13.46 22.70 8.70
N GLY A 526 13.70 21.61 9.44
CA GLY A 526 14.14 20.38 8.82
C GLY A 526 13.12 19.83 7.82
N THR A 527 11.82 19.86 8.13
CA THR A 527 10.76 19.35 7.23
C THR A 527 10.64 20.21 5.98
N ARG A 528 10.60 21.53 6.12
CA ARG A 528 10.56 22.45 4.99
C ARG A 528 11.80 22.33 4.12
N ASP A 529 12.96 22.44 4.73
CA ASP A 529 14.23 22.41 4.00
C ASP A 529 14.43 21.08 3.26
N CYS A 530 14.02 19.95 3.88
CA CYS A 530 13.98 18.66 3.20
C CYS A 530 12.92 18.59 2.11
N ALA A 531 11.76 19.20 2.32
CA ALA A 531 10.65 19.17 1.37
C ALA A 531 10.95 19.99 0.10
N THR A 532 11.57 21.17 0.26
CA THR A 532 11.91 22.06 -0.87
C THR A 532 13.26 21.72 -1.47
N GLY A 533 14.16 21.09 -0.70
CA GLY A 533 15.52 20.80 -1.11
C GLY A 533 16.39 22.04 -1.34
N GLU A 534 15.96 23.20 -0.88
CA GLU A 534 16.65 24.46 -1.10
C GLU A 534 17.92 24.58 -0.26
N TYR A 535 17.84 24.18 1.04
CA TYR A 535 18.93 24.37 1.97
C TYR A 535 19.92 23.19 2.07
N TYR A 536 19.42 21.97 1.80
CA TYR A 536 20.22 20.76 1.91
C TYR A 536 20.18 19.93 0.62
N PRO A 537 20.83 20.36 -0.47
CA PRO A 537 20.81 19.66 -1.74
C PRO A 537 21.37 18.23 -1.65
N TYR A 538 22.24 17.97 -0.68
CA TYR A 538 22.82 16.65 -0.37
C TYR A 538 21.86 15.72 0.39
N VAL A 539 20.75 16.19 0.89
CA VAL A 539 19.71 15.35 1.50
C VAL A 539 18.77 14.85 0.40
N ALA A 540 18.58 13.53 0.30
CA ALA A 540 17.73 12.92 -0.73
C ALA A 540 16.25 13.28 -0.54
N GLY A 541 15.83 13.57 0.68
CA GLY A 541 14.48 13.94 1.08
C GLY A 541 14.08 13.31 2.41
N GLN A 542 12.78 13.07 2.59
CA GLN A 542 12.26 12.60 3.88
C GLN A 542 11.02 11.73 3.75
N PHE A 543 10.73 10.99 4.83
CA PHE A 543 9.46 10.29 5.06
C PHE A 543 8.82 10.78 6.36
N ILE A 544 7.64 11.36 6.27
CA ILE A 544 6.89 11.87 7.43
C ILE A 544 6.27 10.70 8.19
N TRP A 545 6.43 10.64 9.50
CA TRP A 545 5.71 9.75 10.39
C TRP A 545 4.43 10.42 10.90
N ALA A 546 3.21 10.05 10.38
CA ALA A 546 3.00 9.08 9.33
C ALA A 546 1.93 9.60 8.34
N GLY A 547 1.70 8.88 7.25
CA GLY A 547 0.79 9.30 6.18
C GLY A 547 -0.68 9.19 6.55
N VAL A 548 -1.11 8.05 7.08
CA VAL A 548 -2.50 7.73 7.41
C VAL A 548 -2.60 7.21 8.84
N ASP A 549 -3.69 7.50 9.54
CA ASP A 549 -3.98 6.87 10.84
C ASP A 549 -3.94 5.36 10.72
N TYR A 550 -3.43 4.69 11.72
CA TYR A 550 -3.29 3.24 11.71
C TYR A 550 -3.62 2.63 13.08
N LEU A 551 -3.98 1.37 13.05
CA LEU A 551 -4.27 0.58 14.25
C LEU A 551 -2.95 0.13 14.93
N GLY A 552 -3.01 -0.05 16.24
CA GLY A 552 -1.83 -0.37 17.06
C GLY A 552 -0.97 0.85 17.39
N GLU A 553 0.17 0.63 18.04
CA GLU A 553 0.97 1.69 18.70
C GLU A 553 0.13 2.67 19.50
N SER A 554 -0.91 2.14 20.13
CA SER A 554 -1.92 2.91 20.84
C SER A 554 -1.31 3.70 22.01
N GLU A 555 -1.81 4.91 22.23
CA GLU A 555 -1.47 5.72 23.40
C GLU A 555 -2.04 5.14 24.71
N GLY A 556 -2.90 4.15 24.64
CA GLY A 556 -3.53 3.44 25.74
C GLY A 556 -5.04 3.32 25.58
N TRP A 557 -5.65 2.34 26.29
CA TRP A 557 -7.09 2.11 26.24
C TRP A 557 -7.88 3.39 26.59
N PRO A 558 -8.99 3.71 25.85
CA PRO A 558 -9.64 2.91 24.80
C PRO A 558 -9.10 3.11 23.39
N SER A 559 -8.03 3.88 23.19
CA SER A 559 -7.49 4.13 21.85
C SER A 559 -6.99 2.84 21.20
N LYS A 560 -7.40 2.60 19.94
CA LYS A 560 -7.03 1.42 19.17
C LYS A 560 -5.82 1.65 18.26
N GLY A 561 -5.33 2.90 18.16
CA GLY A 561 -4.28 3.20 17.18
C GLY A 561 -3.60 4.54 17.36
N TYR A 562 -2.88 4.93 16.33
CA TYR A 562 -2.06 6.14 16.25
C TYR A 562 -2.73 7.17 15.33
N ARG A 563 -2.84 8.41 15.79
CA ARG A 563 -3.60 9.48 15.12
C ARG A 563 -2.78 10.70 14.70
N THR A 564 -1.48 10.69 14.91
CA THR A 564 -0.59 11.81 14.54
C THR A 564 -0.12 11.67 13.09
N THR A 565 -1.02 11.93 12.13
CA THR A 565 -0.84 11.64 10.71
C THR A 565 -1.48 12.71 9.81
N LEU A 566 -1.27 12.62 8.50
CA LEU A 566 -1.83 13.56 7.50
C LEU A 566 -3.29 13.27 7.14
N VAL A 567 -3.68 12.00 7.15
CA VAL A 567 -4.99 11.53 6.70
C VAL A 567 -5.59 10.62 7.77
N SER A 568 -6.86 10.76 8.05
CA SER A 568 -7.57 9.86 8.97
C SER A 568 -7.79 8.46 8.38
N MET A 569 -8.17 7.50 9.21
CA MET A 569 -8.51 6.14 8.75
C MET A 569 -9.62 6.11 7.69
N THR A 570 -10.54 7.08 7.75
CA THR A 570 -11.64 7.23 6.79
C THR A 570 -11.25 7.94 5.48
N GLY A 571 -9.97 8.27 5.29
CA GLY A 571 -9.50 8.98 4.10
C GLY A 571 -9.69 10.49 4.15
N VAL A 572 -10.25 11.05 5.22
CA VAL A 572 -10.41 12.50 5.38
C VAL A 572 -9.06 13.15 5.67
N ARG A 573 -8.69 14.12 4.86
CA ARG A 573 -7.48 14.90 5.01
C ARG A 573 -7.57 15.79 6.25
N LYS A 574 -6.54 15.77 7.10
CA LYS A 574 -6.45 16.63 8.28
C LYS A 574 -5.87 17.99 7.92
N PRO A 575 -6.10 19.05 8.70
CA PRO A 575 -5.61 20.40 8.38
C PRO A 575 -4.12 20.45 8.03
N TRP A 576 -3.27 19.74 8.75
CA TRP A 576 -1.82 19.68 8.50
C TRP A 576 -1.44 19.10 7.15
N SER A 577 -2.28 18.26 6.55
CA SER A 577 -2.04 17.73 5.21
C SER A 577 -2.02 18.83 4.15
N TYR A 578 -2.77 19.91 4.36
CA TYR A 578 -2.78 21.06 3.46
C TYR A 578 -1.51 21.91 3.61
N PHE A 579 -0.94 22.00 4.82
CA PHE A 579 0.38 22.59 5.01
C PHE A 579 1.44 21.78 4.22
N ILE A 580 1.46 20.46 4.37
CA ILE A 580 2.38 19.61 3.60
C ILE A 580 2.14 19.75 2.09
N GLN A 581 0.88 19.80 1.65
CA GLN A 581 0.57 20.04 0.24
C GLN A 581 1.16 21.36 -0.25
N SER A 582 1.10 22.43 0.55
CA SER A 582 1.67 23.72 0.17
C SER A 582 3.20 23.68 -0.04
N LEU A 583 3.89 22.71 0.59
CA LEU A 583 5.32 22.47 0.42
C LEU A 583 5.63 21.46 -0.70
N TYR A 584 4.71 20.52 -0.97
CA TYR A 584 4.97 19.37 -1.83
C TYR A 584 4.48 19.56 -3.27
N THR A 585 3.60 20.54 -3.53
CA THR A 585 3.01 20.78 -4.86
C THR A 585 3.31 22.17 -5.37
N ASP A 586 3.43 22.31 -6.70
CA ASP A 586 3.59 23.60 -7.38
C ASP A 586 2.24 24.19 -7.83
N SER A 587 1.17 23.39 -7.84
CA SER A 587 -0.18 23.85 -8.17
C SER A 587 -0.64 24.86 -7.13
N PRO A 588 -1.10 26.05 -7.56
CA PRO A 588 -1.56 27.09 -6.63
C PRO A 588 -2.62 26.55 -5.67
N MET A 589 -2.42 26.78 -4.37
CA MET A 589 -3.39 26.37 -3.36
C MET A 589 -3.43 27.34 -2.18
N VAL A 590 -4.56 27.40 -1.53
CA VAL A 590 -4.78 27.99 -0.22
C VAL A 590 -5.77 27.11 0.55
N SER A 591 -5.61 26.99 1.85
CA SER A 591 -6.56 26.32 2.75
C SER A 591 -6.75 27.11 4.03
N ILE A 592 -7.83 26.86 4.74
CA ILE A 592 -8.17 27.48 6.02
C ILE A 592 -8.19 26.41 7.10
N ALA A 593 -7.57 26.71 8.23
CA ALA A 593 -7.68 25.94 9.45
C ALA A 593 -7.93 26.88 10.63
N VAL A 594 -8.67 26.44 11.62
CA VAL A 594 -9.03 27.24 12.79
C VAL A 594 -8.45 26.60 14.03
N ASP A 595 -7.90 27.41 14.92
CA ASP A 595 -7.40 26.95 16.22
C ASP A 595 -8.53 26.26 17.00
N ASN A 596 -8.22 25.11 17.59
CA ASN A 596 -9.18 24.40 18.43
C ASN A 596 -9.17 25.00 19.84
N PRO A 597 -10.20 25.74 20.25
CA PRO A 597 -10.23 26.40 21.54
C PRO A 597 -10.26 25.40 22.72
N ASP A 598 -10.69 24.17 22.44
CA ASP A 598 -10.76 23.10 23.46
C ASP A 598 -9.50 22.24 23.50
N PHE A 599 -8.52 22.48 22.61
CA PHE A 599 -7.31 21.66 22.52
C PHE A 599 -6.60 21.47 23.87
N LYS A 600 -6.45 22.52 24.65
CA LYS A 600 -5.82 22.46 25.98
C LYS A 600 -6.63 21.67 27.02
N LYS A 601 -7.92 21.49 26.79
CA LYS A 601 -8.83 20.74 27.66
C LYS A 601 -8.87 19.26 27.30
N LEU A 602 -8.40 18.88 26.09
CA LEU A 602 -8.38 17.50 25.67
C LEU A 602 -7.42 16.69 26.54
N PRO A 603 -7.75 15.45 26.87
CA PRO A 603 -6.80 14.53 27.48
C PRO A 603 -5.52 14.49 26.63
N ARG A 604 -4.36 14.32 27.29
CA ARG A 604 -3.06 14.35 26.58
C ARG A 604 -2.99 13.36 25.43
N ARG A 605 -3.68 12.21 25.56
CA ARG A 605 -3.84 11.20 24.52
C ARG A 605 -4.67 11.70 23.33
N ASP A 606 -5.69 12.53 23.56
CA ASP A 606 -6.59 13.05 22.51
C ASP A 606 -5.98 14.27 21.81
N ALA A 607 -4.99 14.88 22.45
CA ALA A 607 -4.24 15.98 21.85
C ALA A 607 -3.40 15.51 20.64
N GLY A 608 -3.04 14.22 20.56
CA GLY A 608 -2.40 13.57 19.39
C GLY A 608 -1.24 14.37 18.83
N GLY A 609 -0.28 14.76 19.69
CA GLY A 609 0.60 15.85 19.37
C GLY A 609 -0.23 17.11 19.08
N ASN A 610 0.18 17.97 18.18
CA ASN A 610 -0.56 19.19 17.82
C ASN A 610 -1.61 18.96 16.71
N PHE A 611 -1.99 17.70 16.39
CA PHE A 611 -2.86 17.40 15.24
C PHE A 611 -4.31 17.79 15.43
N ASN A 612 -4.84 17.64 16.64
CA ASN A 612 -6.18 18.09 17.01
C ASN A 612 -6.22 19.57 17.41
N ALA A 613 -5.07 20.28 17.31
CA ALA A 613 -5.01 21.71 17.56
C ALA A 613 -5.73 22.53 16.47
N LEU A 614 -6.01 21.97 15.32
CA LEU A 614 -6.64 22.63 14.18
C LEU A 614 -7.93 21.92 13.75
N LEU A 615 -8.93 22.73 13.39
CA LEU A 615 -10.24 22.29 12.91
C LEU A 615 -10.50 22.82 11.50
N SER A 616 -11.31 22.11 10.73
CA SER A 616 -11.72 22.48 9.36
C SER A 616 -13.20 22.86 9.32
N HIS A 617 -13.67 23.67 10.26
CA HIS A 617 -15.05 24.19 10.28
C HIS A 617 -15.12 25.58 10.88
N TRP A 618 -16.26 26.28 10.70
CA TRP A 618 -16.51 27.63 11.22
C TRP A 618 -17.76 27.64 12.12
N ASN A 619 -17.96 26.59 12.94
CA ASN A 619 -19.00 26.50 13.96
C ASN A 619 -18.35 26.59 15.35
N PHE A 620 -18.48 27.75 16.00
CA PHE A 620 -17.91 27.97 17.33
C PHE A 620 -18.93 28.64 18.26
N PRO A 621 -18.83 28.41 19.59
CA PRO A 621 -19.73 29.03 20.55
C PRO A 621 -19.63 30.56 20.51
N PRO A 622 -20.76 31.29 20.63
CA PRO A 622 -20.77 32.78 20.66
C PRO A 622 -20.00 33.38 21.84
N SER A 623 -19.69 32.57 22.88
CA SER A 623 -18.87 32.97 24.03
C SER A 623 -17.41 33.30 23.67
N LEU A 624 -16.94 32.83 22.52
CA LEU A 624 -15.64 33.15 21.98
C LEU A 624 -15.73 34.42 21.13
N SER A 625 -15.03 35.46 21.49
CA SER A 625 -15.08 36.74 20.74
C SER A 625 -14.19 36.71 19.50
N THR A 626 -13.09 36.02 19.56
CA THR A 626 -12.06 35.96 18.49
C THR A 626 -11.48 34.56 18.39
N LEU A 627 -11.21 34.14 17.17
CA LEU A 627 -10.60 32.85 16.85
C LEU A 627 -9.32 33.06 16.08
N ARG A 628 -8.30 32.29 16.35
CA ARG A 628 -7.11 32.24 15.51
C ARG A 628 -7.35 31.34 14.33
N VAL A 629 -7.14 31.89 13.14
CA VAL A 629 -7.28 31.22 11.85
C VAL A 629 -5.91 31.12 11.19
N TYR A 630 -5.60 29.99 10.59
CA TYR A 630 -4.39 29.75 9.82
C TYR A 630 -4.75 29.55 8.35
N THR A 631 -3.91 30.07 7.48
CA THR A 631 -3.99 29.76 6.05
C THR A 631 -2.67 29.14 5.59
N PHE A 632 -2.77 27.96 4.97
CA PHE A 632 -1.65 27.26 4.37
C PHE A 632 -1.68 27.49 2.86
N THR A 633 -0.55 27.90 2.29
CA THR A 633 -0.51 28.31 0.89
C THR A 633 0.87 28.19 0.28
N ASN A 634 0.93 28.01 -1.04
CA ASN A 634 2.14 28.12 -1.87
C ASN A 634 2.06 29.32 -2.83
N VAL A 635 1.12 30.25 -2.60
CA VAL A 635 1.03 31.49 -3.37
C VAL A 635 1.50 32.69 -2.55
N PRO A 636 2.00 33.79 -3.18
CA PRO A 636 2.65 34.88 -2.47
C PRO A 636 1.77 35.64 -1.50
N VAL A 637 0.47 35.79 -1.80
CA VAL A 637 -0.44 36.67 -1.06
C VAL A 637 -1.75 35.96 -0.76
N VAL A 638 -2.24 36.11 0.47
CA VAL A 638 -3.59 35.67 0.87
C VAL A 638 -4.40 36.85 1.37
N GLU A 639 -5.59 37.04 0.81
CA GLU A 639 -6.61 37.91 1.38
C GLU A 639 -7.60 37.05 2.15
N LEU A 640 -7.90 37.40 3.41
CA LEU A 640 -8.96 36.76 4.18
C LEU A 640 -10.21 37.63 4.22
N LYS A 641 -11.39 37.01 4.00
CA LYS A 641 -12.68 37.72 4.07
C LYS A 641 -13.62 37.03 5.04
N LEU A 642 -14.36 37.79 5.80
CA LEU A 642 -15.47 37.32 6.63
C LEU A 642 -16.76 38.01 6.17
N ASN A 643 -17.73 37.22 5.74
CA ASN A 643 -19.01 37.68 5.22
C ASN A 643 -18.85 38.75 4.10
N GLY A 644 -17.86 38.53 3.21
CA GLY A 644 -17.53 39.48 2.12
C GLY A 644 -16.69 40.68 2.52
N ARG A 645 -16.53 41.00 3.83
CA ARG A 645 -15.67 42.05 4.35
C ARG A 645 -14.23 41.57 4.38
N SER A 646 -13.31 42.28 3.73
CA SER A 646 -11.88 42.01 3.77
C SER A 646 -11.32 42.26 5.18
N LEU A 647 -10.55 41.32 5.65
CA LEU A 647 -9.74 41.41 6.88
C LEU A 647 -8.28 41.80 6.56
N GLY A 648 -7.99 42.11 5.30
CA GLY A 648 -6.69 42.53 4.81
C GLY A 648 -5.99 41.46 3.96
N GLU A 649 -4.83 41.82 3.48
CA GLU A 649 -3.91 40.94 2.76
C GLU A 649 -2.66 40.68 3.59
N LYS A 650 -2.13 39.47 3.51
CA LYS A 650 -0.86 39.07 4.12
C LYS A 650 0.03 38.35 3.10
N TRP A 651 1.32 38.63 3.17
CA TRP A 651 2.31 38.04 2.29
C TRP A 651 2.94 36.82 2.96
N ALA A 652 3.00 35.69 2.22
CA ALA A 652 3.58 34.49 2.75
C ALA A 652 5.05 34.64 3.19
N VAL A 653 5.81 35.52 2.52
CA VAL A 653 7.20 35.84 2.81
C VAL A 653 7.42 36.49 4.18
N ASP A 654 6.38 37.12 4.74
CA ASP A 654 6.44 37.75 6.08
C ASP A 654 6.38 36.69 7.21
N PHE A 655 6.10 35.44 6.87
CA PHE A 655 5.99 34.31 7.79
C PHE A 655 7.08 33.30 7.48
N ALA A 656 8.04 33.14 8.40
CA ALA A 656 9.23 32.32 8.17
C ALA A 656 8.92 30.86 7.86
N ASP A 657 7.80 30.33 8.39
CA ASP A 657 7.31 28.95 8.16
C ASP A 657 6.19 28.88 7.09
N HIS A 658 5.89 29.99 6.42
CA HIS A 658 4.78 30.11 5.45
C HIS A 658 3.39 29.78 6.05
N ILE A 659 3.27 29.80 7.38
CA ILE A 659 2.00 29.60 8.07
C ILE A 659 1.42 30.99 8.41
N ILE A 660 0.54 31.49 7.57
CA ILE A 660 -0.09 32.79 7.79
C ILE A 660 -1.18 32.65 8.84
N PHE A 661 -1.21 33.51 9.85
CA PHE A 661 -2.27 33.48 10.87
C PHE A 661 -3.03 34.81 10.95
N TRP A 662 -4.25 34.71 11.45
CA TRP A 662 -5.21 35.82 11.55
C TRP A 662 -5.93 35.72 12.89
N ASP A 663 -6.21 36.86 13.52
CA ASP A 663 -7.16 36.94 14.64
C ASP A 663 -8.48 37.44 14.07
N VAL A 664 -9.48 36.57 14.02
CA VAL A 664 -10.73 36.77 13.29
C VAL A 664 -11.88 36.87 14.28
N PRO A 665 -12.77 37.89 14.18
CA PRO A 665 -13.98 37.91 15.00
C PRO A 665 -14.83 36.66 14.76
N ASN A 666 -15.37 36.08 15.85
CA ASN A 666 -16.25 34.92 15.75
C ASN A 666 -17.65 35.34 15.35
N GLU A 667 -17.87 35.56 14.07
CA GLU A 667 -19.16 35.92 13.48
C GLU A 667 -19.63 34.75 12.62
N PRO A 668 -20.85 34.23 12.79
CA PRO A 668 -21.42 33.22 11.89
C PRO A 668 -21.43 33.68 10.44
N GLY A 669 -21.26 32.77 9.51
CA GLY A 669 -21.29 33.07 8.07
C GLY A 669 -20.18 32.41 7.29
N ARG A 670 -19.62 33.11 6.31
CA ARG A 670 -18.62 32.63 5.36
C ARG A 670 -17.26 33.25 5.62
N LEU A 671 -16.30 32.41 5.96
CA LEU A 671 -14.88 32.73 6.03
C LEU A 671 -14.21 32.25 4.73
N GLU A 672 -13.59 33.17 3.97
CA GLU A 672 -13.01 32.89 2.66
C GLU A 672 -11.56 33.35 2.60
N ALA A 673 -10.66 32.46 2.19
CA ALA A 673 -9.26 32.77 1.90
C ALA A 673 -9.06 32.79 0.38
N ILE A 674 -8.48 33.87 -0.12
CA ILE A 674 -8.24 34.14 -1.55
C ILE A 674 -6.73 34.20 -1.76
N GLY A 675 -6.18 33.22 -2.46
CA GLY A 675 -4.77 33.17 -2.84
C GLY A 675 -4.52 33.95 -4.13
N LYS A 676 -3.56 34.86 -4.11
CA LYS A 676 -3.24 35.77 -5.23
C LYS A 676 -1.78 35.59 -5.67
N ARG A 677 -1.57 35.68 -6.99
CA ARG A 677 -0.26 35.82 -7.64
C ARG A 677 -0.37 36.93 -8.69
N ASP A 678 0.54 37.88 -8.66
CA ASP A 678 0.50 39.07 -9.57
C ASP A 678 -0.87 39.77 -9.61
N ARG A 679 -1.51 39.90 -8.44
CA ARG A 679 -2.86 40.44 -8.22
C ARG A 679 -4.02 39.59 -8.77
N ALA A 680 -3.72 38.51 -9.53
CA ALA A 680 -4.75 37.59 -10.01
C ALA A 680 -5.09 36.56 -8.92
N VAL A 681 -6.38 36.21 -8.80
CA VAL A 681 -6.86 35.14 -7.94
C VAL A 681 -6.49 33.80 -8.61
N VAL A 682 -5.71 32.97 -7.94
CA VAL A 682 -5.23 31.68 -8.45
C VAL A 682 -5.66 30.50 -7.59
N ALA A 683 -6.15 30.76 -6.38
CA ALA A 683 -6.68 29.74 -5.47
C ALA A 683 -7.69 30.37 -4.51
N SER A 684 -8.64 29.57 -4.03
CA SER A 684 -9.55 29.99 -2.96
C SER A 684 -9.96 28.79 -2.09
N ALA A 685 -10.31 29.08 -0.85
CA ALA A 685 -10.88 28.12 0.11
C ALA A 685 -11.93 28.83 0.97
N GLU A 686 -12.91 28.07 1.46
CA GLU A 686 -13.94 28.61 2.33
C GLU A 686 -14.31 27.67 3.46
N LEU A 687 -14.75 28.24 4.57
CA LEU A 687 -15.44 27.58 5.67
C LEU A 687 -16.75 28.34 5.91
N CYS A 688 -17.83 27.61 6.03
CA CYS A 688 -19.15 28.19 6.31
C CYS A 688 -19.69 27.70 7.64
N THR A 689 -20.39 28.57 8.37
CA THR A 689 -21.15 28.16 9.55
C THR A 689 -22.34 27.32 9.12
N ALA A 690 -22.39 26.11 9.60
CA ALA A 690 -23.54 25.22 9.39
C ALA A 690 -24.68 25.54 10.38
N GLY A 691 -25.90 25.41 9.89
CA GLY A 691 -27.13 25.42 10.69
C GLY A 691 -27.38 24.05 11.36
N LYS A 692 -28.65 23.80 11.69
CA LYS A 692 -29.06 22.49 12.23
C LYS A 692 -29.01 21.44 11.14
N ALA A 693 -28.51 20.24 11.48
CA ALA A 693 -28.57 19.09 10.57
C ALA A 693 -30.02 18.73 10.24
N VAL A 694 -30.32 18.52 8.96
CA VAL A 694 -31.68 18.21 8.47
C VAL A 694 -31.72 16.93 7.66
N LYS A 695 -30.61 16.55 7.00
CA LYS A 695 -30.57 15.35 6.15
C LYS A 695 -29.19 14.73 6.08
N LEU A 696 -29.14 13.46 5.65
CA LEU A 696 -27.92 12.78 5.26
C LEU A 696 -27.59 13.02 3.80
N ARG A 697 -26.30 12.97 3.48
CA ARG A 697 -25.74 12.95 2.12
C ARG A 697 -24.72 11.83 1.99
N LEU A 698 -24.82 11.06 0.89
CA LEU A 698 -23.86 10.03 0.53
C LEU A 698 -22.90 10.55 -0.55
N VAL A 699 -21.59 10.44 -0.31
CA VAL A 699 -20.55 10.93 -1.22
C VAL A 699 -19.58 9.79 -1.49
N PRO A 700 -19.74 9.06 -2.62
CA PRO A 700 -18.84 7.95 -2.95
C PRO A 700 -17.56 8.48 -3.59
N ASN A 701 -16.43 7.78 -3.36
CA ASN A 701 -15.19 8.02 -4.12
C ASN A 701 -15.32 7.57 -5.59
N ARG A 702 -16.22 6.62 -5.87
CA ARG A 702 -16.56 6.13 -7.21
C ARG A 702 -17.96 5.53 -7.25
N THR A 703 -18.58 5.55 -8.43
CA THR A 703 -19.96 5.10 -8.68
C THR A 703 -20.06 3.81 -9.49
N ALA A 704 -18.91 3.20 -9.79
CA ALA A 704 -18.82 1.91 -10.48
C ALA A 704 -17.77 1.03 -9.82
N LEU A 705 -18.08 -0.24 -9.69
CA LEU A 705 -17.24 -1.32 -9.17
C LEU A 705 -17.10 -2.41 -10.22
N GLU A 706 -16.04 -3.18 -10.16
CA GLU A 706 -15.89 -4.43 -10.92
C GLU A 706 -16.48 -5.60 -10.14
N ALA A 707 -17.15 -6.51 -10.85
CA ALA A 707 -17.77 -7.72 -10.29
C ALA A 707 -16.74 -8.79 -9.91
N THR A 708 -15.74 -8.40 -9.12
CA THR A 708 -14.67 -9.28 -8.66
C THR A 708 -15.01 -10.01 -7.37
N GLY A 709 -15.96 -9.48 -6.58
CA GLY A 709 -16.21 -9.92 -5.20
C GLY A 709 -15.28 -9.31 -4.16
N GLN A 710 -14.40 -8.36 -4.58
CA GLN A 710 -13.36 -7.75 -3.72
C GLN A 710 -13.11 -6.29 -4.07
N ASP A 711 -13.84 -5.74 -5.04
CA ASP A 711 -13.69 -4.34 -5.41
C ASP A 711 -14.52 -3.44 -4.48
N LEU A 712 -13.96 -2.29 -4.07
CA LEU A 712 -14.49 -1.47 -3.00
C LEU A 712 -14.87 -0.06 -3.47
N ALA A 713 -15.98 0.47 -2.94
CA ALA A 713 -16.30 1.88 -2.94
C ALA A 713 -16.32 2.42 -1.51
N TYR A 714 -15.70 3.56 -1.30
CA TYR A 714 -15.70 4.31 -0.05
C TYR A 714 -16.76 5.38 -0.12
N VAL A 715 -17.82 5.23 0.67
CA VAL A 715 -18.97 6.13 0.69
C VAL A 715 -18.95 6.94 1.97
N ALA A 716 -18.52 8.21 1.87
CA ALA A 716 -18.64 9.13 3.00
C ALA A 716 -20.13 9.46 3.24
N VAL A 717 -20.51 9.48 4.50
CA VAL A 717 -21.85 9.86 4.97
C VAL A 717 -21.72 11.14 5.75
N GLU A 718 -22.50 12.14 5.38
CA GLU A 718 -22.43 13.48 5.94
C GLU A 718 -23.79 13.91 6.43
N ALA A 719 -23.88 14.42 7.67
CA ALA A 719 -25.06 15.18 8.13
C ALA A 719 -24.92 16.61 7.67
N ILE A 720 -25.89 17.09 6.90
CA ILE A 720 -25.88 18.44 6.32
C ILE A 720 -27.08 19.28 6.76
N ASP A 721 -26.87 20.59 6.78
CA ASP A 721 -27.94 21.55 7.02
C ASP A 721 -28.78 21.82 5.75
N ALA A 722 -29.74 22.74 5.83
CA ALA A 722 -30.58 23.11 4.71
C ALA A 722 -29.82 23.74 3.51
N ASN A 723 -28.61 24.26 3.75
CA ASN A 723 -27.73 24.85 2.73
C ASN A 723 -26.72 23.83 2.17
N GLY A 724 -26.74 22.60 2.64
CA GLY A 724 -25.82 21.53 2.20
C GLY A 724 -24.45 21.58 2.88
N ILE A 725 -24.28 22.35 3.96
CA ILE A 725 -23.05 22.44 4.74
C ILE A 725 -23.02 21.33 5.78
N VAL A 726 -21.87 20.67 5.90
CA VAL A 726 -21.69 19.61 6.90
C VAL A 726 -21.74 20.20 8.30
N VAL A 727 -22.54 19.57 9.16
CA VAL A 727 -22.77 20.02 10.54
C VAL A 727 -21.77 19.32 11.48
N PRO A 728 -20.71 19.99 11.95
CA PRO A 728 -19.64 19.34 12.70
C PRO A 728 -20.07 18.79 14.08
N ASP A 729 -21.15 19.31 14.64
CA ASP A 729 -21.68 18.88 15.93
C ASP A 729 -22.65 17.70 15.83
N ALA A 730 -23.03 17.27 14.61
CA ALA A 730 -23.89 16.12 14.40
C ALA A 730 -23.23 14.82 14.86
N ARG A 731 -23.90 14.07 15.74
CA ARG A 731 -23.46 12.80 16.34
C ARG A 731 -24.51 11.70 16.22
N ASN A 732 -25.41 11.85 15.26
CA ASN A 732 -26.48 10.86 15.06
C ASN A 732 -25.88 9.50 14.75
N LEU A 733 -26.51 8.45 15.29
CA LEU A 733 -26.22 7.07 14.92
C LEU A 733 -26.81 6.81 13.53
N VAL A 734 -25.95 6.58 12.55
CA VAL A 734 -26.34 6.22 11.18
C VAL A 734 -26.44 4.70 11.06
N ARG A 735 -27.52 4.21 10.45
CA ARG A 735 -27.71 2.81 10.07
C ARG A 735 -27.62 2.68 8.55
N PHE A 736 -27.00 1.58 8.11
CA PHE A 736 -26.78 1.28 6.70
C PHE A 736 -27.53 0.03 6.30
N GLU A 737 -28.30 0.13 5.23
CA GLU A 737 -28.96 -1.02 4.58
C GLU A 737 -28.44 -1.13 3.14
N LEU A 738 -28.01 -2.33 2.77
CA LEU A 738 -27.55 -2.62 1.42
C LEU A 738 -28.43 -3.68 0.77
N SER A 739 -28.61 -3.54 -0.55
CA SER A 739 -29.31 -4.53 -1.37
C SER A 739 -28.69 -4.61 -2.76
N GLY A 740 -28.89 -5.76 -3.46
CA GLY A 740 -28.35 -5.98 -4.79
C GLY A 740 -27.00 -6.67 -4.82
N GLN A 741 -26.09 -6.21 -5.69
CA GLN A 741 -24.84 -6.91 -6.01
C GLN A 741 -23.65 -6.35 -5.19
N GLY A 742 -23.74 -6.42 -3.86
CA GLY A 742 -22.67 -6.01 -2.96
C GLY A 742 -23.05 -6.17 -1.49
N SER A 743 -22.06 -5.95 -0.65
CA SER A 743 -22.17 -6.07 0.82
C SER A 743 -21.45 -4.91 1.52
N LEU A 744 -21.73 -4.73 2.81
CA LEU A 744 -21.04 -3.76 3.65
C LEU A 744 -19.76 -4.41 4.20
N ALA A 745 -18.62 -3.97 3.71
CA ALA A 745 -17.31 -4.49 4.13
C ALA A 745 -16.85 -3.92 5.48
N GLY A 746 -17.32 -2.73 5.85
CA GLY A 746 -17.03 -2.12 7.14
C GLY A 746 -17.51 -0.69 7.25
N VAL A 747 -17.51 -0.17 8.48
CA VAL A 747 -17.92 1.21 8.81
C VAL A 747 -16.89 1.87 9.72
N ASP A 748 -16.71 3.18 9.60
CA ASP A 748 -15.76 3.94 10.40
C ASP A 748 -16.20 5.41 10.54
N ASN A 749 -15.68 6.11 11.54
CA ASN A 749 -15.85 7.56 11.74
C ASN A 749 -14.52 8.25 12.13
N ALA A 750 -13.41 7.54 11.98
CA ALA A 750 -12.06 7.96 12.39
C ALA A 750 -11.92 8.22 13.90
N ASP A 751 -12.81 7.69 14.73
CA ASP A 751 -12.67 7.72 16.18
C ASP A 751 -11.99 6.44 16.68
N LEU A 752 -10.70 6.53 16.94
CA LEU A 752 -9.92 5.42 17.47
C LEU A 752 -10.29 5.02 18.89
N ASP A 753 -11.04 5.87 19.62
CA ASP A 753 -11.48 5.63 20.98
C ASP A 753 -12.91 5.05 21.03
N SER A 754 -13.65 5.05 19.91
CA SER A 754 -15.02 4.55 19.83
C SER A 754 -15.10 3.07 20.23
N PRO A 755 -16.05 2.66 21.08
CA PRO A 755 -16.28 1.25 21.40
C PRO A 755 -16.95 0.47 20.27
N GLU A 756 -17.50 1.14 19.26
CA GLU A 756 -18.21 0.51 18.15
C GLU A 756 -17.31 -0.40 17.31
N LEU A 757 -17.89 -1.48 16.78
CA LEU A 757 -17.20 -2.42 15.91
C LEU A 757 -17.08 -1.87 14.48
N PHE A 758 -15.98 -2.11 13.83
CA PHE A 758 -15.80 -1.80 12.40
C PHE A 758 -16.67 -2.67 11.49
N LYS A 759 -16.94 -3.91 11.90
CA LYS A 759 -17.83 -4.84 11.21
C LYS A 759 -19.25 -4.75 11.79
N SER A 760 -19.92 -3.63 11.52
CA SER A 760 -21.26 -3.31 11.98
C SER A 760 -22.09 -2.72 10.83
N ASP A 761 -23.40 -2.71 10.98
CA ASP A 761 -24.35 -2.05 10.08
C ASP A 761 -24.67 -0.61 10.47
N HIS A 762 -24.01 -0.09 11.49
CA HIS A 762 -24.24 1.25 12.01
C HIS A 762 -22.95 1.91 12.50
N ARG A 763 -22.96 3.24 12.53
CA ARG A 763 -21.85 4.06 13.03
C ARG A 763 -22.33 5.43 13.48
N GLU A 764 -21.89 5.89 14.66
CA GLU A 764 -22.10 7.26 15.10
C GLU A 764 -21.31 8.24 14.23
N LEU A 765 -21.91 9.39 13.91
CA LEU A 765 -21.18 10.47 13.22
C LEU A 765 -20.14 11.11 14.14
N ARG A 766 -18.99 11.45 13.57
CA ARG A 766 -17.96 12.26 14.20
C ARG A 766 -17.62 13.44 13.31
N LEU A 767 -17.65 14.65 13.84
CA LEU A 767 -17.53 15.88 13.04
C LEU A 767 -18.52 15.90 11.85
N GLY A 768 -19.75 15.38 12.10
CA GLY A 768 -20.79 15.29 11.10
C GLY A 768 -20.58 14.25 10.01
N ARG A 769 -19.62 13.32 10.17
CA ARG A 769 -19.25 12.34 9.13
C ARG A 769 -19.10 10.93 9.67
N ALA A 770 -19.38 9.97 8.79
CA ALA A 770 -19.00 8.57 8.91
C ALA A 770 -18.62 8.02 7.53
N LEU A 771 -18.12 6.80 7.48
CA LEU A 771 -17.73 6.08 6.27
C LEU A 771 -18.42 4.72 6.24
N ALA A 772 -18.97 4.35 5.09
CA ALA A 772 -19.37 2.99 4.75
C ALA A 772 -18.47 2.49 3.61
N ILE A 773 -17.92 1.29 3.73
CA ILE A 773 -17.13 0.63 2.68
C ILE A 773 -18.02 -0.43 2.05
N VAL A 774 -18.33 -0.25 0.77
CA VAL A 774 -19.16 -1.15 -0.03
C VAL A 774 -18.27 -2.05 -0.86
N GLU A 775 -18.46 -3.36 -0.73
CA GLU A 775 -17.75 -4.39 -1.51
C GLU A 775 -18.66 -4.95 -2.60
N SER A 776 -18.12 -5.14 -3.80
CA SER A 776 -18.86 -5.71 -4.93
C SER A 776 -19.16 -7.21 -4.74
N ALA A 777 -20.28 -7.68 -5.28
CA ALA A 777 -20.47 -9.10 -5.56
C ALA A 777 -19.75 -9.53 -6.85
N ARG A 778 -19.75 -10.84 -7.14
CA ARG A 778 -19.15 -11.40 -8.38
C ARG A 778 -20.09 -11.37 -9.59
N ASN A 779 -21.27 -10.83 -9.44
CA ASN A 779 -22.26 -10.70 -10.49
C ASN A 779 -22.45 -9.23 -10.88
N ARG A 780 -22.61 -8.96 -12.16
CA ARG A 780 -22.96 -7.62 -12.65
C ARG A 780 -24.32 -7.16 -12.13
N GLY A 781 -24.49 -5.86 -11.98
CA GLY A 781 -25.77 -5.26 -11.56
C GLY A 781 -25.56 -3.93 -10.87
N SER A 782 -26.26 -3.71 -9.79
CA SER A 782 -26.09 -2.54 -8.93
C SER A 782 -26.17 -2.96 -7.47
N VAL A 783 -25.43 -2.27 -6.63
CA VAL A 783 -25.63 -2.29 -5.18
C VAL A 783 -26.26 -0.96 -4.76
N TRP A 784 -27.31 -1.05 -3.98
CA TRP A 784 -27.98 0.11 -3.39
C TRP A 784 -27.54 0.23 -1.94
N ILE A 785 -27.18 1.43 -1.52
CA ILE A 785 -26.88 1.76 -0.14
C ILE A 785 -27.85 2.84 0.34
N THR A 786 -28.50 2.59 1.47
CA THR A 786 -29.38 3.53 2.16
C THR A 786 -28.80 3.82 3.54
N ALA A 787 -28.66 5.10 3.87
CA ALA A 787 -28.26 5.57 5.19
C ALA A 787 -29.45 6.25 5.88
N THR A 788 -29.74 5.87 7.13
CA THR A 788 -30.81 6.43 7.94
C THR A 788 -30.28 6.87 9.29
N ALA A 789 -30.83 7.93 9.85
CA ALA A 789 -30.53 8.39 11.20
C ALA A 789 -31.75 9.12 11.79
N GLU A 790 -31.95 9.01 13.10
CA GLU A 790 -33.08 9.64 13.78
C GLU A 790 -33.02 11.17 13.60
N GLY A 791 -34.16 11.77 13.22
CA GLY A 791 -34.31 13.21 13.04
C GLY A 791 -33.69 13.78 11.78
N LEU A 792 -33.14 12.95 10.87
CA LEU A 792 -32.58 13.37 9.60
C LEU A 792 -33.29 12.70 8.43
N GLU A 793 -33.43 13.42 7.33
CA GLU A 793 -33.92 12.86 6.07
C GLU A 793 -32.88 11.81 5.56
N PRO A 794 -33.31 10.60 5.19
CA PRO A 794 -32.41 9.55 4.74
C PRO A 794 -31.81 9.83 3.37
N ALA A 795 -30.70 9.14 3.06
CA ALA A 795 -30.07 9.20 1.75
C ALA A 795 -29.92 7.80 1.16
N THR A 796 -30.21 7.68 -0.15
CA THR A 796 -30.04 6.42 -0.89
C THR A 796 -29.30 6.69 -2.19
N MET A 797 -28.41 5.78 -2.56
CA MET A 797 -27.71 5.82 -3.85
C MET A 797 -27.47 4.42 -4.42
N ALA A 798 -27.23 4.34 -5.71
CA ALA A 798 -26.81 3.13 -6.41
C ALA A 798 -25.35 3.24 -6.85
N ILE A 799 -24.61 2.15 -6.71
CA ILE A 799 -23.27 1.96 -7.28
C ILE A 799 -23.38 0.83 -8.30
N ARG A 800 -22.97 1.08 -9.54
CA ARG A 800 -23.00 0.08 -10.61
C ARG A 800 -21.90 -0.96 -10.37
N VAL A 801 -22.21 -2.23 -10.71
CA VAL A 801 -21.25 -3.34 -10.67
C VAL A 801 -21.11 -3.88 -12.08
N ASP A 802 -19.96 -3.61 -12.72
CA ASP A 802 -19.63 -3.97 -14.08
C ASP A 802 -18.82 -5.28 -14.15
N PRO A 803 -18.82 -6.01 -15.25
CA PRO A 803 -17.90 -7.13 -15.45
C PRO A 803 -16.45 -6.68 -15.28
N PRO A 804 -15.56 -7.50 -14.69
CA PRO A 804 -14.16 -7.13 -14.52
C PRO A 804 -13.46 -6.98 -15.88
N ALA A 805 -12.63 -5.94 -16.02
CA ALA A 805 -11.86 -5.68 -17.23
C ALA A 805 -10.91 -6.85 -17.57
N THR A 806 -10.36 -7.48 -16.55
CA THR A 806 -9.52 -8.69 -16.69
C THR A 806 -10.04 -9.75 -15.73
N PRO A 807 -10.75 -10.77 -16.25
CA PRO A 807 -11.23 -11.86 -15.41
C PRO A 807 -10.06 -12.66 -14.81
N VAL A 808 -10.07 -12.84 -13.50
CA VAL A 808 -9.15 -13.73 -12.80
C VAL A 808 -9.78 -15.12 -12.76
N ALA A 809 -9.05 -16.13 -13.25
CA ALA A 809 -9.52 -17.51 -13.16
C ALA A 809 -9.62 -17.92 -11.69
N THR A 810 -10.77 -18.45 -11.29
CA THR A 810 -11.03 -18.92 -9.92
C THR A 810 -11.29 -20.42 -9.93
N LEU A 811 -10.88 -21.13 -8.87
CA LEU A 811 -11.28 -22.49 -8.60
C LEU A 811 -12.35 -22.49 -7.51
N GLN A 812 -13.46 -23.16 -7.79
CA GLN A 812 -14.56 -23.41 -6.86
C GLN A 812 -14.39 -24.72 -6.13
#